data_dd33eeae7162d81df09345e2ae6eeeaf
#
_entry.id   dd33eeae7162d81df09345e2ae6eeeaf
#
_cell.length_a   1.000
_cell.length_b   1.000
_cell.length_c   1.000
_cell.angle_alpha   90.00
_cell.angle_beta   90.00
_cell.angle_gamma   90.00
#
_symmetry.space_group_name_H-M   'P 1'
#
loop_
_entity.id
_entity.type
_entity.pdbx_description
1 polymer ?
#
loop_
_entity_poly.entity_id
_entity_poly.type
_entity_poly.pdbx_seq_one_letter_code
_entity_poly.pdbx_strand_id
1 'polypeptide(L)'
;PERSTETTTDASGRFEISGIEPGTYTVQARRPGFVIEERADVLAPADVAVEVPFVLQPAPLAREEVVVHPSRIEVLHEEPAAGFALDRDEVLRLPHLGADVFRTLSLLPGTASNDVTAQFHVRGGRRDEVLVLLDGQELYDAYHLKEFDNALSVVAASGLANVDLTTGAFPSNYGDRMGGILDLTTVTPSKPRQFRISVSILNAQLEGSGTFGERAWWLASLRRGATDLAGELFGTEDPVFWDAFAKMDYRLSSRQSARLNVLHSEDDLDFVEEEEEELTRLDTDYDNTYLWLTHQAVLSDRLFVDTALSGSRVDRDRRGVEDEDEKRFDVRDERDLEVIGALQSWNLQTSDRNFVKAGFEIRQFDAEYDYFGFRDFESPLALVRPEPREGTFVLRDRFVDDHLGAYVSDRFRPLDFLTVEVGLRYDRHSLTDDDDWSPRVNAAWGLGRASVLRVGWGWYHQSHRAYELLVEDGDTTFYRAERSEHWVAAFEQLFDRGNAGWLTGMRAEVYTRRVRNPRPRYESLFEPFERFPEGELARVRVEPDSGRADGAELSLQGRAGGRLDWWINYGYASTEDRIDGRDVPRAIDQRHTANIDVNYRLGRNWDVNLAWRFHTGWPTTAVSAEERDGEFVPVLGQRNSDRLPNYHRLDARVSRRWQFRRSRLIAFVDVQNAYNRRNAAGQDVEIREDTGIVKKTERWPGIFGSAGLSLEF
;
A
#
# COMPACT_ATOMS: atom_id res chain seq x y z
N PRO A 1 -4.95 11.77 -35.84
CA PRO A 1 -3.60 11.32 -35.67
C PRO A 1 -2.78 12.52 -35.22
N GLU A 2 -2.47 12.56 -33.91
CA GLU A 2 -1.54 13.57 -33.41
C GLU A 2 -0.17 13.23 -34.02
N ARG A 3 0.31 14.06 -34.91
CA ARG A 3 1.67 13.96 -35.44
C ARG A 3 2.60 14.50 -34.35
N SER A 4 3.36 13.62 -33.72
CA SER A 4 4.49 14.03 -32.86
C SER A 4 5.74 14.16 -33.70
N THR A 5 6.47 15.27 -33.53
CA THR A 5 7.78 15.49 -34.13
C THR A 5 8.77 15.68 -33.00
N GLU A 6 9.88 14.93 -33.03
CA GLU A 6 10.94 15.03 -32.03
C GLU A 6 12.18 15.71 -32.63
N THR A 7 12.88 16.48 -31.79
CA THR A 7 14.18 17.05 -32.09
C THR A 7 15.06 17.02 -30.84
N THR A 8 16.35 17.14 -30.98
CA THR A 8 17.30 17.25 -29.88
C THR A 8 17.91 18.63 -29.82
N THR A 9 18.23 19.09 -28.60
CA THR A 9 18.98 20.37 -28.43
C THR A 9 20.42 20.23 -28.90
N ASP A 10 20.97 21.31 -29.44
CA ASP A 10 22.38 21.44 -29.70
C ASP A 10 23.21 21.67 -28.42
N ALA A 11 24.54 21.82 -28.57
CA ALA A 11 25.47 22.07 -27.46
C ALA A 11 25.21 23.38 -26.70
N SER A 12 24.46 24.34 -27.28
CA SER A 12 24.05 25.59 -26.65
C SER A 12 22.67 25.50 -25.99
N GLY A 13 22.01 24.32 -26.03
CA GLY A 13 20.68 24.11 -25.50
C GLY A 13 19.54 24.61 -26.41
N ARG A 14 19.82 24.94 -27.69
CA ARG A 14 18.80 25.36 -28.65
C ARG A 14 18.26 24.18 -29.44
N PHE A 15 16.96 24.21 -29.69
CA PHE A 15 16.28 23.27 -30.57
C PHE A 15 15.48 24.00 -31.63
N GLU A 16 15.22 23.33 -32.74
CA GLU A 16 14.36 23.84 -33.80
C GLU A 16 13.47 22.71 -34.30
N ILE A 17 12.17 23.00 -34.41
CA ILE A 17 11.18 22.14 -35.03
C ILE A 17 10.65 22.92 -36.23
N SER A 18 10.98 22.49 -37.44
CA SER A 18 10.54 23.12 -38.69
C SER A 18 9.60 22.20 -39.47
N GLY A 19 8.84 22.78 -40.41
CA GLY A 19 7.91 22.02 -41.26
C GLY A 19 6.65 21.52 -40.59
N ILE A 20 6.24 22.14 -39.47
CA ILE A 20 4.96 21.89 -38.81
C ILE A 20 3.85 22.74 -39.44
N GLU A 21 2.63 22.21 -39.49
CA GLU A 21 1.44 22.94 -39.97
C GLU A 21 1.05 24.06 -38.99
N PRO A 22 0.51 25.20 -39.42
CA PRO A 22 0.00 26.19 -38.48
C PRO A 22 -1.08 25.61 -37.57
N GLY A 23 -0.93 25.82 -36.24
CA GLY A 23 -1.84 25.23 -35.26
C GLY A 23 -1.41 25.48 -33.83
N THR A 24 -2.15 24.88 -32.89
CA THR A 24 -1.82 24.90 -31.47
C THR A 24 -1.20 23.56 -31.08
N TYR A 25 -0.05 23.62 -30.43
CA TYR A 25 0.74 22.43 -30.06
C TYR A 25 1.02 22.37 -28.58
N THR A 26 1.22 21.17 -28.08
CA THR A 26 1.87 20.94 -26.79
C THR A 26 3.34 20.62 -27.07
N VAL A 27 4.25 21.36 -26.47
CA VAL A 27 5.69 21.15 -26.59
C VAL A 27 6.21 20.61 -25.27
N GLN A 28 6.90 19.48 -25.32
CA GLN A 28 7.44 18.80 -24.15
C GLN A 28 8.98 18.76 -24.24
N ALA A 29 9.64 19.17 -23.16
CA ALA A 29 11.09 19.02 -23.01
C ALA A 29 11.41 17.94 -22.00
N ARG A 30 12.25 16.96 -22.38
CA ARG A 30 12.67 15.86 -21.52
C ARG A 30 14.18 15.69 -21.53
N ARG A 31 14.72 15.33 -20.36
CA ARG A 31 16.12 14.96 -20.17
C ARG A 31 16.22 13.96 -19.02
N PRO A 32 16.99 12.86 -19.14
CA PRO A 32 17.22 11.95 -18.02
C PRO A 32 17.71 12.68 -16.77
N GLY A 33 17.12 12.40 -15.60
CA GLY A 33 17.43 13.08 -14.34
C GLY A 33 16.79 14.46 -14.15
N PHE A 34 15.85 14.87 -15.02
CA PHE A 34 15.09 16.12 -14.91
C PHE A 34 13.59 15.85 -15.03
N VAL A 35 12.81 16.69 -14.36
CA VAL A 35 11.34 16.67 -14.50
C VAL A 35 10.99 17.08 -15.93
N ILE A 36 10.12 16.33 -16.57
CA ILE A 36 9.58 16.68 -17.89
C ILE A 36 8.80 17.99 -17.75
N GLU A 37 9.15 18.99 -18.55
CA GLU A 37 8.42 20.25 -18.60
C GLU A 37 7.58 20.32 -19.88
N GLU A 38 6.29 20.60 -19.72
CA GLU A 38 5.34 20.70 -20.81
C GLU A 38 4.78 22.12 -20.94
N ARG A 39 4.68 22.60 -22.17
CA ARG A 39 4.03 23.86 -22.54
C ARG A 39 2.85 23.54 -23.44
N ALA A 40 1.66 23.57 -22.87
CA ALA A 40 0.41 23.44 -23.62
C ALA A 40 0.06 24.76 -24.34
N ASP A 41 -0.78 24.64 -25.35
CA ASP A 41 -1.36 25.79 -26.10
C ASP A 41 -0.33 26.71 -26.80
N VAL A 42 0.81 26.17 -27.22
CA VAL A 42 1.79 26.90 -28.01
C VAL A 42 1.23 27.11 -29.41
N LEU A 43 0.90 28.36 -29.75
CA LEU A 43 0.40 28.72 -31.08
C LEU A 43 1.59 28.83 -32.05
N ALA A 44 1.60 28.00 -33.09
CA ALA A 44 2.54 28.08 -34.21
C ALA A 44 1.84 28.71 -35.43
N PRO A 45 2.02 30.02 -35.68
CA PRO A 45 1.45 30.68 -36.87
C PRO A 45 2.23 30.33 -38.13
N ALA A 46 1.63 30.53 -39.29
CA ALA A 46 2.31 30.32 -40.55
C ALA A 46 3.51 31.31 -40.73
N ASP A 47 4.65 30.77 -41.15
CA ASP A 47 5.86 31.55 -41.53
C ASP A 47 6.46 32.43 -40.39
N VAL A 48 6.15 32.14 -39.13
CA VAL A 48 6.71 32.91 -37.99
C VAL A 48 7.33 31.90 -37.00
N ALA A 49 8.60 32.13 -36.65
CA ALA A 49 9.25 31.37 -35.59
C ALA A 49 8.73 31.81 -34.20
N VAL A 50 8.33 30.84 -33.38
CA VAL A 50 7.90 31.06 -31.99
C VAL A 50 8.95 30.51 -31.06
N GLU A 51 9.44 31.34 -30.14
CA GLU A 51 10.42 30.93 -29.13
C GLU A 51 9.72 30.34 -27.93
N VAL A 52 10.10 29.11 -27.56
CA VAL A 52 9.53 28.38 -26.44
C VAL A 52 10.64 28.02 -25.44
N PRO A 53 10.86 28.83 -24.40
CA PRO A 53 11.91 28.56 -23.43
C PRO A 53 11.47 27.47 -22.44
N PHE A 54 12.41 26.56 -22.15
CA PHE A 54 12.26 25.54 -21.09
C PHE A 54 13.36 25.69 -20.05
N VAL A 55 13.02 25.52 -18.79
CA VAL A 55 13.97 25.41 -17.68
C VAL A 55 13.71 24.10 -16.96
N LEU A 56 14.38 23.05 -17.43
CA LEU A 56 14.22 21.74 -16.82
C LEU A 56 14.75 21.74 -15.39
N GLN A 57 13.96 21.22 -14.47
CA GLN A 57 14.30 21.07 -13.07
C GLN A 57 14.88 19.67 -12.85
N PRO A 58 15.96 19.48 -12.05
CA PRO A 58 16.38 18.16 -11.64
C PRO A 58 15.21 17.41 -11.00
N ALA A 59 15.02 16.16 -11.38
CA ALA A 59 14.01 15.32 -10.75
C ALA A 59 14.35 15.18 -9.26
N PRO A 60 13.38 15.33 -8.36
CA PRO A 60 13.61 15.03 -6.94
C PRO A 60 13.91 13.55 -6.81
N LEU A 61 14.91 13.22 -5.98
CA LEU A 61 15.43 11.89 -5.64
C LEU A 61 15.05 10.74 -6.56
N ALA A 62 16.10 10.08 -7.01
CA ALA A 62 16.18 8.87 -7.82
C ALA A 62 14.92 8.01 -7.87
N ARG A 63 13.84 8.57 -8.29
CA ARG A 63 12.84 7.84 -9.03
C ARG A 63 13.26 7.98 -10.49
N GLU A 64 13.49 6.85 -11.10
CA GLU A 64 13.35 6.75 -12.53
C GLU A 64 12.16 7.60 -12.92
N GLU A 65 12.35 8.61 -13.75
CA GLU A 65 11.36 9.60 -14.13
C GLU A 65 10.05 9.45 -13.33
N VAL A 66 9.72 10.44 -12.49
CA VAL A 66 8.34 10.53 -12.01
C VAL A 66 7.53 10.83 -13.26
N VAL A 67 7.22 9.80 -14.00
CA VAL A 67 6.24 9.88 -15.06
C VAL A 67 4.95 10.04 -14.29
N VAL A 68 4.41 11.24 -14.28
CA VAL A 68 3.03 11.47 -13.84
C VAL A 68 2.18 10.68 -14.80
N HIS A 69 1.77 9.51 -14.37
CA HIS A 69 0.98 8.59 -15.18
C HIS A 69 -0.38 9.23 -15.46
N PRO A 70 -0.68 9.68 -16.68
CA PRO A 70 -1.98 10.28 -16.99
C PRO A 70 -3.10 9.25 -17.04
N SER A 71 -2.79 7.97 -16.83
CA SER A 71 -3.76 6.88 -16.77
C SER A 71 -3.24 5.67 -15.99
N ARG A 72 -4.16 4.89 -15.42
CA ARG A 72 -3.88 3.66 -14.65
C ARG A 72 -3.22 2.56 -15.49
N ILE A 73 -3.29 2.63 -16.80
CA ILE A 73 -2.60 1.74 -17.74
C ILE A 73 -1.78 2.64 -18.65
N GLU A 74 -0.48 2.55 -18.55
CA GLU A 74 0.46 3.28 -19.39
C GLU A 74 1.41 2.33 -20.11
N VAL A 75 1.57 2.53 -21.40
CA VAL A 75 2.48 1.75 -22.23
C VAL A 75 3.82 2.47 -22.30
N LEU A 76 4.65 2.32 -21.26
CA LEU A 76 6.03 2.79 -21.24
C LEU A 76 6.94 1.68 -21.76
N HIS A 77 7.46 1.84 -22.97
CA HIS A 77 8.39 0.87 -23.56
C HIS A 77 9.73 0.82 -22.82
N GLU A 78 10.05 1.84 -22.04
CA GLU A 78 11.31 2.01 -21.35
C GLU A 78 11.29 1.44 -19.92
N GLU A 79 10.12 1.20 -19.35
CA GLU A 79 9.94 0.64 -18.01
C GLU A 79 9.63 -0.86 -18.07
N PRO A 80 10.55 -1.75 -17.65
CA PRO A 80 10.31 -3.20 -17.71
C PRO A 80 9.49 -3.73 -16.55
N ALA A 81 9.44 -3.06 -15.39
CA ALA A 81 8.59 -3.45 -14.28
C ALA A 81 7.11 -3.08 -14.54
N ALA A 82 6.20 -3.87 -14.03
CA ALA A 82 4.77 -3.66 -14.18
C ALA A 82 4.15 -3.26 -12.84
N GLY A 83 3.39 -2.15 -12.82
CA GLY A 83 2.72 -1.63 -11.63
C GLY A 83 1.40 -0.95 -11.96
N PHE A 84 0.70 -0.50 -10.92
CA PHE A 84 -0.49 0.35 -10.99
C PHE A 84 -0.18 1.69 -10.35
N ALA A 85 -0.56 2.77 -11.00
CA ALA A 85 -0.43 4.12 -10.49
C ALA A 85 -1.80 4.76 -10.34
N LEU A 86 -2.00 5.47 -9.23
CA LEU A 86 -3.15 6.33 -9.02
C LEU A 86 -2.64 7.76 -8.84
N ASP A 87 -3.13 8.68 -9.68
CA ASP A 87 -2.87 10.08 -9.48
C ASP A 87 -3.71 10.66 -8.33
N ARG A 88 -3.33 11.84 -7.87
CA ARG A 88 -4.03 12.54 -6.78
C ARG A 88 -5.52 12.72 -7.03
N ASP A 89 -5.88 13.11 -8.24
CA ASP A 89 -7.28 13.37 -8.60
C ASP A 89 -8.11 12.09 -8.63
N GLU A 90 -7.49 10.97 -9.00
CA GLU A 90 -8.12 9.65 -8.93
C GLU A 90 -8.34 9.21 -7.49
N VAL A 91 -7.31 9.31 -6.64
CA VAL A 91 -7.42 8.99 -5.20
C VAL A 91 -8.54 9.79 -4.53
N LEU A 92 -8.59 11.11 -4.74
CA LEU A 92 -9.58 11.99 -4.11
C LEU A 92 -11.01 11.82 -4.64
N ARG A 93 -11.20 11.18 -5.81
CA ARG A 93 -12.53 10.92 -6.40
C ARG A 93 -13.14 9.59 -5.99
N LEU A 94 -12.32 8.61 -5.66
CA LEU A 94 -12.82 7.30 -5.22
C LEU A 94 -13.60 7.43 -3.91
N PRO A 95 -14.67 6.62 -3.70
CA PRO A 95 -15.33 6.55 -2.42
C PRO A 95 -14.43 5.82 -1.42
N HIS A 96 -14.03 6.51 -0.36
CA HIS A 96 -13.17 5.97 0.68
C HIS A 96 -13.52 6.55 2.04
N LEU A 97 -13.49 5.73 3.06
CA LEU A 97 -13.71 6.14 4.43
C LEU A 97 -12.54 7.00 4.92
N GLY A 98 -12.83 8.12 5.57
CA GLY A 98 -11.81 8.97 6.20
C GLY A 98 -10.84 9.67 5.24
N ALA A 99 -11.11 9.69 3.93
CA ALA A 99 -10.18 10.15 2.90
C ALA A 99 -8.84 9.37 2.91
N ASP A 100 -8.91 8.07 3.23
CA ASP A 100 -7.75 7.20 3.36
C ASP A 100 -7.33 6.59 2.01
N VAL A 101 -6.05 6.76 1.67
CA VAL A 101 -5.50 6.28 0.39
C VAL A 101 -5.35 4.76 0.36
N PHE A 102 -4.97 4.12 1.47
CA PHE A 102 -4.70 2.67 1.49
C PHE A 102 -5.98 1.87 1.27
N ARG A 103 -7.10 2.36 1.78
CA ARG A 103 -8.41 1.75 1.53
C ARG A 103 -8.83 1.74 0.06
N THR A 104 -8.31 2.68 -0.75
CA THR A 104 -8.56 2.69 -2.20
C THR A 104 -7.79 1.61 -2.95
N LEU A 105 -6.68 1.13 -2.37
CA LEU A 105 -5.83 0.10 -3.00
C LEU A 105 -6.54 -1.23 -3.14
N SER A 106 -7.54 -1.52 -2.32
CA SER A 106 -8.38 -2.71 -2.44
C SER A 106 -9.20 -2.79 -3.74
N LEU A 107 -9.27 -1.69 -4.50
CA LEU A 107 -9.87 -1.67 -5.84
C LEU A 107 -8.87 -2.10 -6.93
N LEU A 108 -7.56 -2.13 -6.62
CA LEU A 108 -6.53 -2.53 -7.58
C LEU A 108 -6.51 -4.05 -7.79
N PRO A 109 -6.14 -4.53 -8.98
CA PRO A 109 -5.98 -5.96 -9.21
C PRO A 109 -4.88 -6.55 -8.33
N GLY A 110 -5.03 -7.84 -7.96
CA GLY A 110 -4.04 -8.55 -7.15
C GLY A 110 -4.01 -8.14 -5.68
N THR A 111 -4.91 -7.27 -5.24
CA THR A 111 -5.03 -6.89 -3.82
C THR A 111 -6.24 -7.54 -3.16
N ALA A 112 -6.13 -7.81 -1.87
CA ALA A 112 -7.22 -8.30 -1.02
C ALA A 112 -7.18 -7.59 0.33
N SER A 113 -8.34 -7.15 0.82
CA SER A 113 -8.52 -6.55 2.15
C SER A 113 -9.95 -6.80 2.65
N ASN A 114 -10.20 -6.62 3.93
CA ASN A 114 -11.55 -6.64 4.50
C ASN A 114 -12.21 -5.25 4.47
N ASP A 115 -13.38 -5.11 5.11
CA ASP A 115 -14.17 -3.87 5.11
C ASP A 115 -13.67 -2.79 6.06
N VAL A 116 -12.88 -3.17 7.05
CA VAL A 116 -12.44 -2.27 8.13
C VAL A 116 -11.00 -1.81 7.91
N THR A 117 -10.09 -2.71 7.58
CA THR A 117 -8.65 -2.44 7.51
C THR A 117 -8.23 -1.53 6.36
N ALA A 118 -7.21 -0.72 6.60
CA ALA A 118 -6.41 -0.06 5.58
C ALA A 118 -5.25 -0.94 5.08
N GLN A 119 -4.92 -2.02 5.78
CA GLN A 119 -3.94 -3.01 5.33
C GLN A 119 -4.50 -3.85 4.18
N PHE A 120 -3.60 -4.34 3.33
CA PHE A 120 -3.97 -5.16 2.20
C PHE A 120 -2.93 -6.24 1.93
N HIS A 121 -3.39 -7.31 1.32
CA HIS A 121 -2.57 -8.41 0.82
C HIS A 121 -2.29 -8.21 -0.65
N VAL A 122 -1.10 -8.58 -1.11
CA VAL A 122 -0.74 -8.54 -2.53
C VAL A 122 -0.49 -9.96 -3.02
N ARG A 123 -1.27 -10.40 -4.02
CA ARG A 123 -1.15 -11.72 -4.65
C ARG A 123 -1.01 -12.87 -3.66
N GLY A 124 -1.87 -12.85 -2.64
CA GLY A 124 -1.89 -13.86 -1.59
C GLY A 124 -0.72 -13.83 -0.63
N GLY A 125 0.10 -12.79 -0.65
CA GLY A 125 1.12 -12.52 0.36
C GLY A 125 0.51 -12.09 1.69
N ARG A 126 1.28 -12.16 2.76
CA ARG A 126 0.90 -11.57 4.04
C ARG A 126 0.98 -10.04 3.97
N ARG A 127 0.36 -9.35 4.93
CA ARG A 127 0.35 -7.88 5.02
C ARG A 127 1.76 -7.30 5.22
N ASP A 128 2.60 -7.98 6.02
CA ASP A 128 3.99 -7.63 6.32
C ASP A 128 4.94 -7.81 5.11
N GLU A 129 4.51 -8.48 4.04
CA GLU A 129 5.31 -8.67 2.83
C GLU A 129 5.29 -7.46 1.89
N VAL A 130 4.51 -6.42 2.19
CA VAL A 130 4.43 -5.19 1.39
C VAL A 130 5.36 -4.13 1.96
N LEU A 131 6.24 -3.59 1.12
CA LEU A 131 7.07 -2.43 1.47
C LEU A 131 6.26 -1.15 1.27
N VAL A 132 6.07 -0.37 2.33
CA VAL A 132 5.39 0.92 2.27
C VAL A 132 6.43 2.03 2.33
N LEU A 133 6.49 2.87 1.32
CA LEU A 133 7.42 3.99 1.22
C LEU A 133 6.68 5.32 1.13
N LEU A 134 7.16 6.34 1.84
CA LEU A 134 6.75 7.73 1.69
C LEU A 134 7.95 8.59 1.31
N ASP A 135 7.93 9.17 0.10
CA ASP A 135 9.07 9.91 -0.46
C ASP A 135 10.42 9.17 -0.30
N GLY A 136 10.40 7.83 -0.44
CA GLY A 136 11.55 6.94 -0.36
C GLY A 136 11.90 6.43 1.04
N GLN A 137 11.26 6.91 2.11
CA GLN A 137 11.41 6.39 3.48
C GLN A 137 10.44 5.23 3.73
N GLU A 138 10.96 4.12 4.24
CA GLU A 138 10.14 3.01 4.72
C GLU A 138 9.37 3.40 5.98
N LEU A 139 8.05 3.16 5.99
CA LEU A 139 7.21 3.27 7.16
C LEU A 139 7.09 1.88 7.81
N TYR A 140 7.71 1.71 8.98
CA TYR A 140 7.69 0.45 9.74
C TYR A 140 6.30 0.19 10.34
N ASP A 141 5.61 1.25 10.70
CA ASP A 141 4.21 1.27 11.06
C ASP A 141 3.52 2.42 10.33
N ALA A 142 2.59 2.08 9.45
CA ALA A 142 1.95 3.02 8.55
C ALA A 142 0.46 3.24 8.86
N TYR A 143 -0.01 2.83 10.06
CA TYR A 143 -1.42 2.70 10.35
C TYR A 143 -1.84 3.35 11.67
N HIS A 144 -3.06 3.88 11.67
CA HIS A 144 -3.83 4.29 12.83
C HIS A 144 -4.90 3.26 13.18
N LEU A 145 -5.45 3.36 14.40
CA LEU A 145 -6.55 2.54 14.90
C LEU A 145 -6.21 1.05 14.83
N LYS A 146 -5.08 0.67 15.44
CA LYS A 146 -4.55 -0.69 15.37
C LYS A 146 -5.50 -1.72 15.97
N GLU A 147 -6.17 -1.39 17.07
CA GLU A 147 -7.15 -2.24 17.72
C GLU A 147 -8.48 -2.37 16.94
N PHE A 148 -8.62 -1.58 15.86
CA PHE A 148 -9.70 -1.69 14.87
C PHE A 148 -9.17 -2.18 13.52
N ASP A 149 -8.29 -3.18 13.54
CA ASP A 149 -7.65 -3.81 12.37
C ASP A 149 -6.93 -2.80 11.47
N ASN A 150 -6.18 -1.83 12.09
CA ASN A 150 -5.42 -0.85 11.30
C ASN A 150 -6.32 -0.09 10.30
N ALA A 151 -7.39 0.50 10.79
CA ALA A 151 -8.50 1.00 9.97
C ALA A 151 -8.14 2.16 9.05
N LEU A 152 -7.11 2.95 9.37
CA LEU A 152 -6.67 4.12 8.59
C LEU A 152 -5.14 4.15 8.46
N SER A 153 -4.63 4.82 7.43
CA SER A 153 -3.19 5.07 7.26
C SER A 153 -2.74 6.36 7.95
N VAL A 154 -1.46 6.44 8.32
CA VAL A 154 -0.82 7.67 8.85
C VAL A 154 -0.55 8.71 7.76
N VAL A 155 -0.89 8.43 6.50
CA VAL A 155 -0.61 9.28 5.35
C VAL A 155 -1.88 9.93 4.83
N ALA A 156 -1.92 11.26 4.87
CA ALA A 156 -3.05 12.02 4.36
C ALA A 156 -3.07 12.04 2.81
N ALA A 157 -4.16 11.55 2.20
CA ALA A 157 -4.31 11.44 0.75
C ALA A 157 -4.15 12.78 0.01
N SER A 158 -4.54 13.89 0.63
CA SER A 158 -4.49 15.22 0.01
C SER A 158 -3.06 15.73 -0.23
N GLY A 159 -2.08 15.28 0.57
CA GLY A 159 -0.66 15.61 0.42
C GLY A 159 0.06 14.80 -0.65
N LEU A 160 -0.57 13.76 -1.21
CA LEU A 160 0.05 12.90 -2.21
C LEU A 160 -0.11 13.42 -3.62
N ALA A 161 0.92 13.25 -4.43
CA ALA A 161 0.91 13.47 -5.88
C ALA A 161 0.63 12.16 -6.63
N ASN A 162 1.21 11.07 -6.16
CA ASN A 162 1.13 9.76 -6.80
C ASN A 162 1.16 8.62 -5.79
N VAL A 163 0.53 7.50 -6.13
CA VAL A 163 0.47 6.26 -5.39
C VAL A 163 0.78 5.13 -6.35
N ASP A 164 1.96 4.54 -6.23
CA ASP A 164 2.46 3.47 -7.09
C ASP A 164 2.44 2.14 -6.37
N LEU A 165 1.74 1.15 -6.90
CA LEU A 165 1.73 -0.21 -6.39
C LEU A 165 2.36 -1.16 -7.41
N THR A 166 3.52 -1.73 -7.07
CA THR A 166 4.13 -2.81 -7.83
C THR A 166 3.84 -4.15 -7.16
N THR A 167 3.18 -5.04 -7.87
CA THR A 167 2.65 -6.30 -7.31
C THR A 167 3.53 -7.52 -7.61
N GLY A 168 4.73 -7.34 -8.14
CA GLY A 168 5.71 -8.39 -8.42
C GLY A 168 6.73 -7.97 -9.46
N ALA A 169 7.78 -8.74 -9.64
CA ALA A 169 8.88 -8.47 -10.58
C ALA A 169 9.51 -7.07 -10.40
N PHE A 170 9.53 -6.57 -9.15
CA PHE A 170 10.10 -5.24 -8.85
C PHE A 170 11.63 -5.23 -8.96
N PRO A 171 12.24 -4.06 -9.30
CA PRO A 171 13.67 -3.93 -9.57
C PRO A 171 14.55 -4.15 -8.34
N SER A 172 15.87 -4.32 -8.55
CA SER A 172 16.83 -4.75 -7.51
C SER A 172 17.15 -3.71 -6.46
N ASN A 173 16.80 -2.44 -6.66
CA ASN A 173 16.94 -1.38 -5.64
C ASN A 173 15.99 -1.57 -4.44
N TYR A 174 14.91 -2.32 -4.59
CA TYR A 174 14.02 -2.69 -3.49
C TYR A 174 14.42 -4.05 -2.93
N GLY A 175 14.54 -4.16 -1.61
CA GLY A 175 14.93 -5.38 -0.90
C GLY A 175 14.10 -5.68 0.32
N ASP A 176 14.39 -6.83 0.90
CA ASP A 176 13.84 -7.30 2.16
C ASP A 176 12.29 -7.25 2.23
N ARG A 177 11.66 -7.56 1.09
CA ARG A 177 10.20 -7.71 0.92
C ARG A 177 9.90 -8.67 -0.23
N MET A 178 8.80 -9.43 -0.07
CA MET A 178 8.42 -10.50 -1.01
C MET A 178 7.11 -10.25 -1.74
N GLY A 179 6.21 -9.42 -1.20
CA GLY A 179 4.83 -9.28 -1.72
C GLY A 179 4.70 -8.21 -2.78
N GLY A 180 5.01 -6.97 -2.42
CA GLY A 180 4.86 -5.81 -3.28
C GLY A 180 5.50 -4.56 -2.72
N ILE A 181 5.49 -3.50 -3.53
CA ILE A 181 6.01 -2.18 -3.15
C ILE A 181 4.87 -1.17 -3.31
N LEU A 182 4.50 -0.51 -2.23
CA LEU A 182 3.64 0.67 -2.23
C LEU A 182 4.51 1.91 -2.07
N ASP A 183 4.64 2.68 -3.11
CA ASP A 183 5.47 3.87 -3.13
C ASP A 183 4.61 5.14 -3.25
N LEU A 184 4.64 5.96 -2.21
CA LEU A 184 3.85 7.17 -2.05
C LEU A 184 4.72 8.39 -2.29
N THR A 185 4.33 9.22 -3.25
CA THR A 185 5.01 10.50 -3.52
C THR A 185 4.15 11.66 -3.09
N THR A 186 4.72 12.58 -2.32
CA THR A 186 4.04 13.82 -1.93
C THR A 186 4.11 14.89 -3.00
N VAL A 187 3.16 15.83 -2.97
CA VAL A 187 3.09 16.94 -3.95
C VAL A 187 4.31 17.83 -3.89
N THR A 188 4.72 18.36 -5.05
CA THR A 188 5.67 19.47 -5.18
C THR A 188 4.89 20.74 -5.48
N PRO A 189 4.87 21.74 -4.56
CA PRO A 189 4.10 22.94 -4.74
C PRO A 189 4.61 23.78 -5.92
N SER A 190 3.67 24.26 -6.74
CA SER A 190 3.97 25.18 -7.86
C SER A 190 3.53 26.63 -7.60
N LYS A 191 2.68 26.83 -6.56
CA LYS A 191 2.17 28.15 -6.18
C LYS A 191 2.94 28.72 -4.98
N PRO A 192 3.04 30.03 -4.84
CA PRO A 192 3.73 30.66 -3.71
C PRO A 192 3.14 30.28 -2.35
N ARG A 193 1.82 30.14 -2.27
CA ARG A 193 1.10 29.69 -1.07
C ARG A 193 -0.21 29.04 -1.46
N GLN A 194 -0.53 27.95 -0.81
CA GLN A 194 -1.80 27.25 -0.94
C GLN A 194 -2.12 26.63 0.40
N PHE A 195 -3.34 26.83 0.90
CA PHE A 195 -3.84 26.22 2.11
C PHE A 195 -5.10 25.43 1.81
N ARG A 196 -5.30 24.37 2.57
CA ARG A 196 -6.50 23.55 2.53
C ARG A 196 -6.93 23.27 3.96
N ILE A 197 -8.21 23.43 4.23
CA ILE A 197 -8.87 22.99 5.46
C ILE A 197 -9.94 22.01 5.04
N SER A 198 -9.91 20.82 5.60
CA SER A 198 -10.90 19.78 5.34
C SER A 198 -11.46 19.28 6.66
N VAL A 199 -12.77 19.09 6.71
CA VAL A 199 -13.46 18.52 7.86
C VAL A 199 -14.45 17.48 7.35
N SER A 200 -14.42 16.31 7.95
CA SER A 200 -15.38 15.23 7.71
C SER A 200 -15.88 14.68 9.04
N ILE A 201 -16.83 13.75 9.01
CA ILE A 201 -17.31 13.05 10.21
C ILE A 201 -16.15 12.27 10.89
N LEU A 202 -15.14 11.85 10.14
CA LEU A 202 -14.07 10.97 10.64
C LEU A 202 -12.77 11.69 10.97
N ASN A 203 -12.50 12.86 10.38
CA ASN A 203 -11.28 13.61 10.64
C ASN A 203 -11.40 15.09 10.28
N ALA A 204 -10.54 15.90 10.89
CA ALA A 204 -10.24 17.26 10.51
C ALA A 204 -8.79 17.36 10.04
N GLN A 205 -8.53 18.09 8.96
CA GLN A 205 -7.20 18.23 8.37
C GLN A 205 -6.90 19.68 7.99
N LEU A 206 -5.69 20.11 8.28
CA LEU A 206 -5.09 21.36 7.83
C LEU A 206 -3.87 21.04 6.97
N GLU A 207 -3.79 21.58 5.77
CA GLU A 207 -2.66 21.43 4.87
C GLU A 207 -2.21 22.80 4.38
N GLY A 208 -0.92 23.02 4.35
CA GLY A 208 -0.29 24.19 3.77
C GLY A 208 0.87 23.80 2.87
N SER A 209 1.02 24.48 1.74
CA SER A 209 2.15 24.25 0.84
C SER A 209 2.53 25.54 0.12
N GLY A 210 3.75 25.61 -0.38
CA GLY A 210 4.18 26.81 -1.11
C GLY A 210 5.66 26.84 -1.47
N THR A 211 6.06 27.99 -2.03
CA THR A 211 7.44 28.25 -2.41
C THR A 211 8.02 29.43 -1.63
N PHE A 212 9.29 29.36 -1.24
CA PHE A 212 10.08 30.49 -0.73
C PHE A 212 11.08 30.93 -1.82
N GLY A 213 10.69 31.92 -2.62
CA GLY A 213 11.43 32.33 -3.82
C GLY A 213 11.50 31.19 -4.84
N GLU A 214 12.64 31.08 -5.55
CA GLU A 214 12.86 30.10 -6.62
C GLU A 214 13.64 28.85 -6.15
N ARG A 215 14.01 28.77 -4.86
CA ARG A 215 14.95 27.76 -4.36
C ARG A 215 14.39 26.83 -3.30
N ALA A 216 13.28 27.18 -2.68
CA ALA A 216 12.72 26.36 -1.60
C ALA A 216 11.23 26.11 -1.81
N TRP A 217 10.80 24.90 -1.47
CA TRP A 217 9.42 24.46 -1.45
C TRP A 217 9.13 23.84 -0.10
N TRP A 218 7.90 23.97 0.35
CA TRP A 218 7.46 23.37 1.60
C TRP A 218 6.06 22.79 1.48
N LEU A 219 5.80 21.74 2.21
CA LEU A 219 4.50 21.11 2.44
C LEU A 219 4.41 20.81 3.92
N ALA A 220 3.26 21.08 4.53
CA ALA A 220 2.95 20.66 5.90
C ALA A 220 1.48 20.23 5.98
N SER A 221 1.21 19.17 6.68
CA SER A 221 -0.16 18.72 6.99
C SER A 221 -0.26 18.32 8.46
N LEU A 222 -1.44 18.57 9.03
CA LEU A 222 -1.85 18.13 10.34
C LEU A 222 -3.25 17.52 10.20
N ARG A 223 -3.43 16.30 10.66
CA ARG A 223 -4.72 15.62 10.67
C ARG A 223 -5.01 15.13 12.09
N ARG A 224 -6.25 15.26 12.52
CA ARG A 224 -6.78 14.66 13.75
C ARG A 224 -8.02 13.84 13.42
N GLY A 225 -8.11 12.64 13.94
CA GLY A 225 -9.34 11.85 13.95
C GLY A 225 -10.45 12.61 14.69
N ALA A 226 -11.66 12.49 14.18
CA ALA A 226 -12.87 13.01 14.80
C ALA A 226 -13.78 11.84 15.24
N THR A 227 -13.17 10.73 15.61
CA THR A 227 -13.84 9.51 16.05
C THR A 227 -14.59 9.74 17.36
N ASP A 228 -14.10 10.62 18.22
CA ASP A 228 -14.80 11.16 19.40
C ASP A 228 -16.15 11.80 19.06
N LEU A 229 -16.27 12.49 17.93
CA LEU A 229 -17.56 13.05 17.46
C LEU A 229 -18.44 11.99 16.79
N ALA A 230 -17.86 10.90 16.31
CA ALA A 230 -18.55 9.79 15.68
C ALA A 230 -18.93 8.69 16.69
N GLY A 231 -18.20 8.55 17.79
CA GLY A 231 -18.41 7.55 18.85
C GLY A 231 -19.81 7.62 19.46
N GLU A 232 -20.32 8.81 19.74
CA GLU A 232 -21.73 8.99 20.16
C GLU A 232 -22.74 8.41 19.13
N LEU A 233 -22.37 8.39 17.84
CA LEU A 233 -23.19 7.82 16.77
C LEU A 233 -23.06 6.30 16.67
N PHE A 234 -21.97 5.72 17.15
CA PHE A 234 -21.65 4.28 17.04
C PHE A 234 -21.69 3.53 18.36
N GLY A 235 -21.86 4.23 19.49
CA GLY A 235 -21.95 3.63 20.83
C GLY A 235 -20.62 3.01 21.30
N THR A 236 -19.50 3.50 20.78
CA THR A 236 -18.15 3.09 21.17
C THR A 236 -17.40 4.24 21.82
N GLU A 237 -16.56 3.94 22.80
CA GLU A 237 -15.63 4.88 23.38
C GLU A 237 -14.55 5.30 22.37
N ASP A 238 -13.99 6.50 22.54
CA ASP A 238 -13.50 7.33 21.45
C ASP A 238 -11.99 7.16 21.19
N PRO A 239 -11.54 6.32 20.22
CA PRO A 239 -10.15 6.34 19.84
C PRO A 239 -9.78 7.73 19.27
N VAL A 240 -8.69 8.29 19.78
CA VAL A 240 -8.14 9.56 19.28
C VAL A 240 -6.86 9.25 18.50
N PHE A 241 -6.74 9.82 17.32
CA PHE A 241 -5.47 9.78 16.59
C PHE A 241 -5.13 11.13 15.98
N TRP A 242 -3.85 11.38 15.77
CA TRP A 242 -3.40 12.50 14.98
C TRP A 242 -2.10 12.18 14.24
N ASP A 243 -1.89 12.86 13.12
CA ASP A 243 -0.63 12.82 12.37
C ASP A 243 -0.22 14.20 11.90
N ALA A 244 1.08 14.41 11.83
CA ALA A 244 1.70 15.61 11.30
C ALA A 244 2.82 15.23 10.32
N PHE A 245 2.76 15.79 9.13
CA PHE A 245 3.82 15.66 8.13
C PHE A 245 4.34 17.03 7.75
N ALA A 246 5.67 17.15 7.67
CA ALA A 246 6.33 18.36 7.18
C ALA A 246 7.47 17.99 6.23
N LYS A 247 7.57 18.72 5.11
CA LYS A 247 8.58 18.56 4.08
C LYS A 247 9.13 19.90 3.67
N MET A 248 10.45 19.98 3.51
CA MET A 248 11.13 21.14 2.96
C MET A 248 12.16 20.70 1.93
N ASP A 249 11.95 21.10 0.69
CA ASP A 249 12.90 20.94 -0.41
C ASP A 249 13.70 22.23 -0.58
N TYR A 250 15.02 22.13 -0.69
CA TYR A 250 15.90 23.26 -0.93
C TYR A 250 16.87 22.98 -2.08
N ARG A 251 16.86 23.85 -3.10
CA ARG A 251 17.82 23.80 -4.20
C ARG A 251 19.12 24.48 -3.78
N LEU A 252 20.14 23.68 -3.46
CA LEU A 252 21.48 24.14 -3.08
C LEU A 252 22.20 24.82 -4.27
N SER A 253 22.05 24.24 -5.47
CA SER A 253 22.59 24.76 -6.73
C SER A 253 21.72 24.29 -7.90
N SER A 254 22.11 24.63 -9.15
CA SER A 254 21.43 24.06 -10.35
C SER A 254 21.60 22.55 -10.51
N ARG A 255 22.50 21.92 -9.74
CA ARG A 255 22.84 20.50 -9.83
C ARG A 255 22.68 19.75 -8.49
N GLN A 256 22.23 20.42 -7.46
CA GLN A 256 22.08 19.80 -6.11
C GLN A 256 20.81 20.28 -5.42
N SER A 257 20.11 19.35 -4.81
CA SER A 257 18.97 19.63 -3.94
C SER A 257 19.06 18.80 -2.67
N ALA A 258 18.50 19.33 -1.61
CA ALA A 258 18.32 18.62 -0.35
C ALA A 258 16.85 18.69 0.08
N ARG A 259 16.36 17.63 0.68
CA ARG A 259 15.00 17.52 1.21
C ARG A 259 15.05 17.00 2.63
N LEU A 260 14.36 17.68 3.51
CA LEU A 260 14.12 17.26 4.88
C LEU A 260 12.63 16.94 5.03
N ASN A 261 12.32 15.78 5.62
CA ASN A 261 10.97 15.35 5.91
C ASN A 261 10.87 14.90 7.37
N VAL A 262 9.70 15.13 7.96
CA VAL A 262 9.30 14.65 9.28
C VAL A 262 7.88 14.13 9.19
N LEU A 263 7.63 12.94 9.69
CA LEU A 263 6.31 12.39 9.93
C LEU A 263 6.21 11.99 11.39
N HIS A 264 5.14 12.36 12.04
CA HIS A 264 4.81 11.94 13.39
C HIS A 264 3.33 11.55 13.45
N SER A 265 3.03 10.47 14.16
CA SER A 265 1.66 9.97 14.35
C SER A 265 1.50 9.41 15.75
N GLU A 266 0.32 9.60 16.32
CA GLU A 266 -0.05 9.18 17.67
C GLU A 266 -1.47 8.61 17.65
N ASP A 267 -1.66 7.51 18.38
CA ASP A 267 -2.97 6.88 18.63
C ASP A 267 -3.13 6.65 20.13
N ASP A 268 -4.25 7.06 20.67
CA ASP A 268 -4.65 6.88 22.06
C ASP A 268 -6.05 6.25 22.12
N LEU A 269 -6.20 5.21 22.93
CA LEU A 269 -7.48 4.54 23.15
C LEU A 269 -7.58 4.10 24.61
N ASP A 270 -8.60 4.57 25.31
CA ASP A 270 -9.06 4.02 26.59
C ASP A 270 -10.48 3.48 26.39
N PHE A 271 -10.62 2.18 26.43
CA PHE A 271 -11.85 1.45 26.21
C PHE A 271 -12.19 0.61 27.42
N VAL A 272 -13.41 0.73 27.94
CA VAL A 272 -13.93 -0.08 29.03
C VAL A 272 -15.34 -0.50 28.70
N GLU A 273 -15.60 -1.79 28.68
CA GLU A 273 -16.93 -2.37 28.57
C GLU A 273 -17.16 -3.28 29.78
N GLU A 274 -18.19 -3.00 30.54
CA GLU A 274 -18.54 -3.73 31.76
C GLU A 274 -20.03 -4.14 31.68
N GLU A 275 -20.30 -5.43 31.56
CA GLU A 275 -21.65 -6.00 31.53
C GLU A 275 -21.75 -7.08 32.61
N GLU A 276 -22.65 -6.88 33.61
CA GLU A 276 -22.97 -7.78 34.74
C GLU A 276 -21.76 -8.49 35.39
N GLU A 277 -21.21 -9.55 34.75
CA GLU A 277 -20.05 -10.33 35.21
C GLU A 277 -18.91 -10.34 34.20
N GLU A 278 -18.99 -9.59 33.10
CA GLU A 278 -18.00 -9.51 32.03
C GLU A 278 -17.28 -8.14 32.05
N LEU A 279 -15.98 -8.17 31.93
CA LEU A 279 -15.14 -6.97 31.86
C LEU A 279 -14.19 -7.06 30.68
N THR A 280 -14.27 -6.09 29.77
CA THR A 280 -13.24 -5.85 28.76
C THR A 280 -12.64 -4.46 28.97
N ARG A 281 -11.33 -4.39 29.15
CA ARG A 281 -10.61 -3.15 29.25
C ARG A 281 -9.42 -3.15 28.32
N LEU A 282 -9.23 -2.03 27.61
CA LEU A 282 -8.12 -1.82 26.69
C LEU A 282 -7.62 -0.39 26.82
N ASP A 283 -6.34 -0.24 27.09
CA ASP A 283 -5.63 1.04 27.18
C ASP A 283 -4.41 0.95 26.23
N THR A 284 -4.31 1.86 25.26
CA THR A 284 -3.21 1.86 24.29
C THR A 284 -2.70 3.26 24.02
N ASP A 285 -1.38 3.37 23.89
CA ASP A 285 -0.66 4.56 23.45
C ASP A 285 0.40 4.14 22.42
N TYR A 286 0.27 4.65 21.18
CA TYR A 286 1.17 4.34 20.08
C TYR A 286 1.72 5.62 19.48
N ASP A 287 3.04 5.73 19.41
CA ASP A 287 3.76 6.89 18.89
C ASP A 287 4.73 6.48 17.78
N ASN A 288 4.67 7.13 16.63
CA ASN A 288 5.60 6.88 15.54
C ASN A 288 6.23 8.20 15.08
N THR A 289 7.56 8.25 15.04
CA THR A 289 8.30 9.40 14.54
C THR A 289 9.32 8.98 13.50
N TYR A 290 9.27 9.63 12.32
CA TYR A 290 10.20 9.44 11.21
C TYR A 290 10.83 10.76 10.83
N LEU A 291 12.16 10.78 10.72
CA LEU A 291 12.94 11.91 10.24
C LEU A 291 13.88 11.44 9.14
N TRP A 292 13.84 12.04 7.95
CA TRP A 292 14.78 11.69 6.90
C TRP A 292 15.21 12.88 6.06
N LEU A 293 16.51 12.87 5.75
CA LEU A 293 17.16 13.84 4.90
C LEU A 293 17.62 13.15 3.63
N THR A 294 17.27 13.72 2.48
CA THR A 294 17.72 13.25 1.19
C THR A 294 18.51 14.32 0.46
N HIS A 295 19.60 13.94 -0.18
CA HIS A 295 20.44 14.83 -0.99
C HIS A 295 20.60 14.22 -2.37
N GLN A 296 20.28 14.98 -3.39
CA GLN A 296 20.47 14.63 -4.78
C GLN A 296 21.54 15.51 -5.42
N ALA A 297 22.47 14.90 -6.15
CA ALA A 297 23.54 15.59 -6.84
C ALA A 297 23.70 15.08 -8.27
N VAL A 298 23.63 15.99 -9.26
CA VAL A 298 23.97 15.74 -10.67
C VAL A 298 25.45 16.03 -10.84
N LEU A 299 26.29 14.99 -10.77
CA LEU A 299 27.74 15.09 -10.84
C LEU A 299 28.22 15.35 -12.28
N SER A 300 27.54 14.79 -13.28
CA SER A 300 27.75 15.05 -14.68
C SER A 300 26.45 14.91 -15.47
N ASP A 301 26.49 15.17 -16.77
CA ASP A 301 25.31 14.98 -17.64
C ASP A 301 24.84 13.49 -17.75
N ARG A 302 25.62 12.56 -17.18
CA ARG A 302 25.36 11.13 -17.24
C ARG A 302 25.35 10.45 -15.88
N LEU A 303 25.74 11.15 -14.81
CA LEU A 303 25.83 10.58 -13.47
C LEU A 303 25.08 11.47 -12.48
N PHE A 304 24.08 10.89 -11.84
CA PHE A 304 23.46 11.48 -10.67
C PHE A 304 23.49 10.52 -9.49
N VAL A 305 23.48 11.09 -8.30
CA VAL A 305 23.72 10.40 -7.04
C VAL A 305 22.65 10.84 -6.06
N ASP A 306 22.08 9.87 -5.35
CA ASP A 306 21.10 10.08 -4.30
C ASP A 306 21.63 9.53 -3.00
N THR A 307 21.55 10.33 -1.95
CA THR A 307 21.91 9.95 -0.57
C THR A 307 20.71 10.17 0.32
N ALA A 308 20.37 9.22 1.15
CA ALA A 308 19.37 9.37 2.19
C ALA A 308 19.94 8.97 3.56
N LEU A 309 19.60 9.76 4.58
CA LEU A 309 19.86 9.46 5.98
C LEU A 309 18.53 9.49 6.71
N SER A 310 18.26 8.50 7.55
CA SER A 310 16.99 8.38 8.25
C SER A 310 17.17 7.96 9.71
N GLY A 311 16.24 8.42 10.55
CA GLY A 311 16.01 7.94 11.90
C GLY A 311 14.51 7.75 12.10
N SER A 312 14.13 6.65 12.71
CA SER A 312 12.74 6.32 12.99
C SER A 312 12.63 5.76 14.40
N ARG A 313 11.54 6.10 15.07
CA ARG A 313 11.14 5.53 16.35
C ARG A 313 9.67 5.13 16.28
N VAL A 314 9.37 3.94 16.76
CA VAL A 314 8.02 3.35 16.81
C VAL A 314 7.84 2.80 18.21
N ASP A 315 6.97 3.43 18.98
CA ASP A 315 6.65 3.06 20.36
C ASP A 315 5.25 2.44 20.43
N ARG A 316 5.10 1.44 21.27
CA ARG A 316 3.84 0.76 21.54
C ARG A 316 3.73 0.49 23.04
N ASP A 317 2.65 0.99 23.68
CA ASP A 317 2.19 0.59 25.01
C ASP A 317 0.74 0.12 24.89
N ARG A 318 0.50 -1.15 25.22
CA ARG A 318 -0.83 -1.76 25.19
C ARG A 318 -1.07 -2.55 26.44
N ARG A 319 -2.22 -2.31 27.09
CA ARG A 319 -2.71 -3.05 28.27
C ARG A 319 -4.11 -3.49 27.99
N GLY A 320 -4.36 -4.79 28.09
CA GLY A 320 -5.66 -5.39 27.83
C GLY A 320 -6.02 -6.38 28.93
N VAL A 321 -7.28 -6.33 29.35
CA VAL A 321 -7.87 -7.32 30.26
C VAL A 321 -9.22 -7.71 29.69
N GLU A 322 -9.48 -9.00 29.65
CA GLU A 322 -10.79 -9.54 29.35
C GLU A 322 -11.09 -10.62 30.39
N ASP A 323 -12.23 -10.54 31.05
CA ASP A 323 -12.68 -11.46 32.08
C ASP A 323 -14.15 -11.80 31.78
N GLU A 324 -14.36 -12.95 31.16
CA GLU A 324 -15.66 -13.51 30.78
C GLU A 324 -15.76 -14.91 31.34
N ASP A 325 -16.97 -15.47 31.43
CA ASP A 325 -17.24 -16.79 32.06
C ASP A 325 -16.31 -17.92 31.59
N GLU A 326 -15.96 -17.98 30.31
CA GLU A 326 -15.18 -19.08 29.74
C GLU A 326 -13.77 -18.66 29.27
N LYS A 327 -13.44 -17.36 29.38
CA LYS A 327 -12.23 -16.77 28.81
C LYS A 327 -11.72 -15.63 29.68
N ARG A 328 -10.47 -15.75 30.12
CA ARG A 328 -9.77 -14.69 30.83
C ARG A 328 -8.38 -14.48 30.29
N PHE A 329 -8.01 -13.24 30.02
CA PHE A 329 -6.62 -12.87 29.75
C PHE A 329 -6.27 -11.50 30.36
N ASP A 330 -4.97 -11.32 30.58
CA ASP A 330 -4.35 -10.05 31.00
C ASP A 330 -3.07 -9.87 30.20
N VAL A 331 -2.93 -8.75 29.51
CA VAL A 331 -1.77 -8.44 28.67
C VAL A 331 -1.20 -7.06 28.97
N ARG A 332 0.11 -6.99 29.00
CA ARG A 332 0.90 -5.76 28.96
C ARG A 332 1.97 -5.96 27.90
N ASP A 333 2.01 -5.06 26.93
CA ASP A 333 2.86 -5.14 25.75
C ASP A 333 3.50 -3.77 25.49
N GLU A 334 4.73 -3.58 26.00
CA GLU A 334 5.53 -2.38 25.76
C GLU A 334 6.64 -2.75 24.77
N ARG A 335 6.69 -2.08 23.62
CA ARG A 335 7.71 -2.27 22.58
C ARG A 335 8.24 -0.93 22.13
N ASP A 336 9.56 -0.83 21.99
CA ASP A 336 10.27 0.32 21.44
C ASP A 336 11.11 -0.17 20.24
N LEU A 337 10.99 0.48 19.10
CA LEU A 337 11.82 0.22 17.94
C LEU A 337 12.51 1.51 17.51
N GLU A 338 13.82 1.52 17.54
CA GLU A 338 14.63 2.56 16.93
C GLU A 338 15.31 2.05 15.66
N VAL A 339 15.26 2.82 14.58
CA VAL A 339 15.94 2.49 13.32
C VAL A 339 16.74 3.68 12.82
N ILE A 340 18.03 3.46 12.59
CA ILE A 340 18.90 4.43 11.94
C ILE A 340 19.35 3.86 10.60
N GLY A 341 19.24 4.66 9.53
CA GLY A 341 19.54 4.21 8.19
C GLY A 341 20.33 5.20 7.33
N ALA A 342 21.11 4.65 6.41
CA ALA A 342 21.79 5.40 5.37
C ALA A 342 21.68 4.63 4.04
N LEU A 343 21.34 5.35 2.97
CA LEU A 343 21.25 4.81 1.61
C LEU A 343 22.05 5.69 0.66
N GLN A 344 22.79 5.04 -0.24
CA GLN A 344 23.53 5.70 -1.32
C GLN A 344 23.22 5.00 -2.63
N SER A 345 22.81 5.75 -3.65
CA SER A 345 22.50 5.26 -4.98
C SER A 345 23.24 6.06 -6.06
N TRP A 346 23.80 5.37 -7.04
CA TRP A 346 24.46 5.92 -8.22
C TRP A 346 23.68 5.51 -9.46
N ASN A 347 23.34 6.48 -10.28
CA ASN A 347 22.56 6.33 -11.49
C ASN A 347 23.38 6.85 -12.67
N LEU A 348 23.84 5.95 -13.54
CA LEU A 348 24.79 6.23 -14.61
C LEU A 348 24.20 5.90 -15.97
N GLN A 349 23.99 6.93 -16.80
CA GLN A 349 23.69 6.78 -18.21
C GLN A 349 25.00 6.49 -18.97
N THR A 350 25.34 5.21 -19.18
CA THR A 350 26.58 4.83 -19.87
C THR A 350 26.54 5.11 -21.37
N SER A 351 25.35 5.01 -21.98
CA SER A 351 25.06 5.37 -23.38
C SER A 351 23.58 5.70 -23.53
N ASP A 352 23.13 6.12 -24.71
CA ASP A 352 21.70 6.38 -25.00
C ASP A 352 20.84 5.11 -24.89
N ARG A 353 21.46 3.93 -24.79
CA ARG A 353 20.80 2.63 -24.72
C ARG A 353 21.04 1.88 -23.42
N ASN A 354 21.92 2.38 -22.54
CA ASN A 354 22.26 1.71 -21.29
C ASN A 354 22.20 2.64 -20.10
N PHE A 355 21.52 2.19 -19.05
CA PHE A 355 21.40 2.88 -17.78
C PHE A 355 21.75 1.90 -16.65
N VAL A 356 22.82 2.20 -15.92
CA VAL A 356 23.30 1.39 -14.79
C VAL A 356 22.90 2.06 -13.50
N LYS A 357 22.28 1.31 -12.61
CA LYS A 357 21.98 1.73 -11.25
C LYS A 357 22.73 0.83 -10.27
N ALA A 358 23.40 1.40 -9.29
CA ALA A 358 24.05 0.68 -8.22
C ALA A 358 23.85 1.42 -6.89
N GLY A 359 23.81 0.71 -5.80
CA GLY A 359 23.68 1.34 -4.50
C GLY A 359 23.90 0.38 -3.35
N PHE A 360 23.93 0.98 -2.16
CA PHE A 360 23.92 0.23 -0.90
C PHE A 360 23.05 0.94 0.11
N GLU A 361 22.58 0.17 1.09
CA GLU A 361 21.88 0.66 2.26
C GLU A 361 22.43 -0.04 3.50
N ILE A 362 22.49 0.70 4.58
CA ILE A 362 22.86 0.19 5.91
C ILE A 362 21.77 0.65 6.86
N ARG A 363 21.25 -0.27 7.66
CA ARG A 363 20.26 0.01 8.69
C ARG A 363 20.64 -0.73 9.97
N GLN A 364 20.41 -0.10 11.10
CA GLN A 364 20.44 -0.75 12.40
C GLN A 364 19.05 -0.67 13.00
N PHE A 365 18.52 -1.82 13.35
CA PHE A 365 17.27 -2.00 14.07
C PHE A 365 17.60 -2.31 15.52
N ASP A 366 16.97 -1.61 16.44
CA ASP A 366 17.11 -1.82 17.88
C ASP A 366 15.71 -1.94 18.46
N ALA A 367 15.30 -3.15 18.82
CA ALA A 367 13.97 -3.45 19.30
C ALA A 367 14.01 -3.93 20.74
N GLU A 368 13.29 -3.25 21.62
CA GLU A 368 13.12 -3.60 23.02
C GLU A 368 11.70 -4.10 23.28
N TYR A 369 11.56 -5.17 24.07
CA TYR A 369 10.30 -5.80 24.44
C TYR A 369 10.20 -5.89 25.97
N ASP A 370 9.10 -5.42 26.54
CA ASP A 370 8.62 -5.77 27.90
C ASP A 370 7.19 -6.28 27.76
N TYR A 371 7.06 -7.59 27.58
CA TYR A 371 5.80 -8.27 27.37
C TYR A 371 5.45 -9.17 28.54
N PHE A 372 4.19 -9.08 28.99
CA PHE A 372 3.56 -9.97 29.92
C PHE A 372 2.19 -10.38 29.33
N GLY A 373 1.93 -11.67 29.29
CA GLY A 373 0.62 -12.22 28.92
C GLY A 373 0.22 -13.33 29.88
N PHE A 374 -1.00 -13.28 30.41
CA PHE A 374 -1.66 -14.34 31.14
C PHE A 374 -2.92 -14.74 30.39
N ARG A 375 -3.23 -16.03 30.36
CA ARG A 375 -4.47 -16.56 29.80
C ARG A 375 -4.99 -17.71 30.64
N ASP A 376 -6.31 -17.82 30.73
CA ASP A 376 -7.04 -18.93 31.29
C ASP A 376 -8.34 -19.17 30.50
N PHE A 377 -8.45 -20.30 29.84
CA PHE A 377 -9.54 -20.65 28.93
C PHE A 377 -10.26 -21.87 29.43
N GLU A 378 -11.47 -21.70 29.96
CA GLU A 378 -12.34 -22.79 30.37
C GLU A 378 -13.13 -23.37 29.18
N SER A 379 -13.37 -22.58 28.14
CA SER A 379 -14.13 -23.00 26.95
C SER A 379 -13.56 -24.27 26.31
N PRO A 380 -14.42 -25.29 26.01
CA PRO A 380 -14.01 -26.48 25.29
C PRO A 380 -13.44 -26.19 23.91
N LEU A 381 -13.78 -25.04 23.30
CA LEU A 381 -13.22 -24.61 21.98
C LEU A 381 -11.70 -24.46 22.05
N ALA A 382 -11.15 -24.01 23.17
CA ALA A 382 -9.71 -23.87 23.35
C ALA A 382 -8.91 -25.19 23.26
N LEU A 383 -9.59 -26.36 23.27
CA LEU A 383 -8.95 -27.66 23.02
C LEU A 383 -8.40 -27.82 21.60
N VAL A 384 -8.78 -26.93 20.65
CA VAL A 384 -8.21 -26.94 19.31
C VAL A 384 -6.78 -26.39 19.28
N ARG A 385 -6.38 -25.63 20.29
CA ARG A 385 -5.02 -25.09 20.44
C ARG A 385 -4.05 -26.17 20.95
N PRO A 386 -2.83 -26.21 20.41
CA PRO A 386 -1.79 -27.08 20.95
C PRO A 386 -1.18 -26.56 22.26
N GLU A 387 -1.27 -25.24 22.54
CA GLU A 387 -0.75 -24.60 23.74
C GLU A 387 -1.65 -24.88 24.96
N PRO A 388 -1.10 -24.84 26.20
CA PRO A 388 -1.88 -24.93 27.41
C PRO A 388 -3.00 -23.87 27.47
N ARG A 389 -4.17 -24.24 27.96
CA ARG A 389 -5.31 -23.35 28.17
C ARG A 389 -5.03 -22.29 29.22
N GLU A 390 -4.30 -22.67 30.29
CA GLU A 390 -3.82 -21.75 31.34
C GLU A 390 -2.31 -21.56 31.22
N GLY A 391 -1.86 -20.32 31.28
CA GLY A 391 -0.43 -20.04 31.27
C GLY A 391 -0.08 -18.56 31.32
N THR A 392 1.18 -18.33 31.69
CA THR A 392 1.78 -16.99 31.70
C THR A 392 3.00 -17.00 30.81
N PHE A 393 3.14 -15.98 30.00
CA PHE A 393 4.32 -15.75 29.18
C PHE A 393 4.91 -14.37 29.48
N VAL A 394 6.24 -14.30 29.63
CA VAL A 394 6.97 -13.05 29.88
C VAL A 394 8.19 -13.00 28.98
N LEU A 395 8.34 -11.90 28.24
CA LEU A 395 9.56 -11.59 27.50
C LEU A 395 10.05 -10.20 27.89
N ARG A 396 11.29 -10.12 28.37
CA ARG A 396 12.00 -8.86 28.57
C ARG A 396 13.37 -9.02 27.94
N ASP A 397 13.50 -8.48 26.74
CA ASP A 397 14.73 -8.61 25.97
C ASP A 397 14.88 -7.47 24.98
N ARG A 398 16.10 -7.32 24.46
CA ARG A 398 16.47 -6.34 23.45
C ARG A 398 17.21 -7.02 22.32
N PHE A 399 16.74 -6.77 21.10
CA PHE A 399 17.28 -7.38 19.89
C PHE A 399 17.82 -6.30 18.96
N VAL A 400 19.06 -6.48 18.54
CA VAL A 400 19.71 -5.57 17.59
C VAL A 400 20.00 -6.33 16.31
N ASP A 401 19.63 -5.75 15.16
CA ASP A 401 19.92 -6.27 13.85
C ASP A 401 20.62 -5.21 12.99
N ASP A 402 21.80 -5.55 12.47
CA ASP A 402 22.51 -4.76 11.48
C ASP A 402 22.20 -5.32 10.09
N HIS A 403 21.52 -4.54 9.27
CA HIS A 403 21.20 -4.85 7.89
C HIS A 403 22.15 -4.13 6.93
N LEU A 404 22.72 -4.88 6.00
CA LEU A 404 23.47 -4.38 4.84
C LEU A 404 22.82 -4.87 3.57
N GLY A 405 22.28 -3.95 2.77
CA GLY A 405 21.80 -4.21 1.42
C GLY A 405 22.74 -3.61 0.37
N ALA A 406 22.99 -4.31 -0.71
CA ALA A 406 23.74 -3.78 -1.87
C ALA A 406 23.11 -4.28 -3.17
N TYR A 407 23.07 -3.43 -4.20
CA TYR A 407 22.47 -3.81 -5.47
C TYR A 407 23.18 -3.19 -6.66
N VAL A 408 23.02 -3.86 -7.81
CA VAL A 408 23.39 -3.35 -9.12
C VAL A 408 22.37 -3.82 -10.15
N SER A 409 21.98 -2.94 -11.06
CA SER A 409 21.19 -3.30 -12.24
C SER A 409 21.70 -2.58 -13.49
N ASP A 410 21.54 -3.22 -14.65
CA ASP A 410 21.76 -2.61 -15.96
C ASP A 410 20.48 -2.75 -16.78
N ARG A 411 19.91 -1.60 -17.14
CA ARG A 411 18.80 -1.49 -18.07
C ARG A 411 19.37 -1.12 -19.43
N PHE A 412 19.19 -2.01 -20.40
CA PHE A 412 19.71 -1.80 -21.74
C PHE A 412 18.68 -2.08 -22.83
N ARG A 413 18.80 -1.38 -23.94
CA ARG A 413 17.98 -1.54 -25.14
C ARG A 413 18.78 -2.18 -26.26
N PRO A 414 18.81 -3.52 -26.36
CA PRO A 414 19.52 -4.19 -27.45
C PRO A 414 18.89 -3.90 -28.81
N LEU A 415 17.58 -3.65 -28.83
CA LEU A 415 16.78 -3.28 -29.99
C LEU A 415 15.85 -2.13 -29.60
N ASP A 416 15.43 -1.28 -30.55
CA ASP A 416 14.57 -0.12 -30.26
C ASP A 416 13.20 -0.50 -29.67
N PHE A 417 12.76 -1.73 -29.87
CA PHE A 417 11.51 -2.28 -29.34
C PHE A 417 11.68 -3.20 -28.14
N LEU A 418 12.90 -3.38 -27.65
CA LEU A 418 13.18 -4.30 -26.54
C LEU A 418 14.04 -3.61 -25.48
N THR A 419 13.50 -3.45 -24.28
CA THR A 419 14.22 -3.02 -23.09
C THR A 419 14.36 -4.21 -22.15
N VAL A 420 15.57 -4.44 -21.64
CA VAL A 420 15.87 -5.51 -20.68
C VAL A 420 16.57 -4.90 -19.48
N GLU A 421 16.15 -5.28 -18.28
CA GLU A 421 16.84 -4.95 -17.04
C GLU A 421 17.27 -6.24 -16.35
N VAL A 422 18.56 -6.33 -16.05
CA VAL A 422 19.16 -7.40 -15.27
C VAL A 422 19.68 -6.80 -13.98
N GLY A 423 19.28 -7.36 -12.85
CA GLY A 423 19.68 -6.87 -11.54
C GLY A 423 20.12 -7.99 -10.61
N LEU A 424 20.98 -7.63 -9.68
CA LEU A 424 21.41 -8.47 -8.60
C LEU A 424 21.40 -7.66 -7.31
N ARG A 425 20.83 -8.23 -6.26
CA ARG A 425 20.85 -7.66 -4.93
C ARG A 425 21.42 -8.65 -3.94
N TYR A 426 22.12 -8.15 -2.95
CA TYR A 426 22.63 -8.85 -1.79
C TYR A 426 22.07 -8.20 -0.53
N ASP A 427 21.56 -9.01 0.40
CA ASP A 427 21.12 -8.58 1.72
C ASP A 427 21.77 -9.46 2.80
N ARG A 428 22.20 -8.83 3.90
CA ARG A 428 22.75 -9.49 5.08
C ARG A 428 22.10 -8.94 6.33
N HIS A 429 21.67 -9.85 7.21
CA HIS A 429 21.12 -9.54 8.53
C HIS A 429 21.95 -10.20 9.62
N SER A 430 22.34 -9.44 10.64
CA SER A 430 23.19 -9.95 11.72
C SER A 430 22.41 -10.82 12.71
N LEU A 431 21.13 -10.52 12.95
CA LEU A 431 20.28 -11.20 13.93
C LEU A 431 19.98 -12.64 13.54
N THR A 432 19.68 -12.89 12.26
CA THR A 432 19.33 -14.20 11.72
C THR A 432 20.48 -14.90 11.01
N ASP A 433 21.66 -14.24 10.90
CA ASP A 433 22.83 -14.68 10.14
C ASP A 433 22.48 -15.06 8.70
N ASP A 434 21.61 -14.24 8.07
CA ASP A 434 21.21 -14.41 6.69
C ASP A 434 22.17 -13.72 5.73
N ASP A 435 22.45 -14.42 4.61
CA ASP A 435 23.29 -13.98 3.49
C ASP A 435 22.58 -14.31 2.18
N ASP A 436 21.80 -13.37 1.63
CA ASP A 436 20.85 -13.63 0.55
C ASP A 436 21.19 -12.92 -0.75
N TRP A 437 21.16 -13.68 -1.86
CA TRP A 437 21.31 -13.16 -3.20
C TRP A 437 20.01 -13.21 -3.98
N SER A 438 19.60 -12.08 -4.53
CA SER A 438 18.33 -11.87 -5.22
C SER A 438 18.53 -11.47 -6.68
N PRO A 439 18.76 -12.42 -7.61
CA PRO A 439 18.82 -12.13 -9.03
C PRO A 439 17.44 -11.79 -9.59
N ARG A 440 17.39 -10.83 -10.53
CA ARG A 440 16.15 -10.36 -11.17
C ARG A 440 16.38 -10.05 -12.63
N VAL A 441 15.38 -10.36 -13.45
CA VAL A 441 15.38 -10.04 -14.88
C VAL A 441 14.00 -9.59 -15.29
N ASN A 442 13.92 -8.39 -15.86
CA ASN A 442 12.70 -7.83 -16.41
C ASN A 442 12.91 -7.46 -17.87
N ALA A 443 11.90 -7.64 -18.70
CA ALA A 443 11.93 -7.26 -20.10
C ALA A 443 10.61 -6.64 -20.55
N ALA A 444 10.69 -5.57 -21.33
CA ALA A 444 9.57 -4.95 -22.01
C ALA A 444 9.77 -5.01 -23.51
N TRP A 445 8.84 -5.63 -24.22
CA TRP A 445 8.83 -5.76 -25.65
C TRP A 445 7.72 -4.93 -26.27
N GLY A 446 8.07 -3.84 -26.94
CA GLY A 446 7.14 -3.00 -27.72
C GLY A 446 6.66 -3.74 -28.98
N LEU A 447 5.39 -4.09 -29.02
CA LEU A 447 4.75 -4.74 -30.17
C LEU A 447 4.15 -3.73 -31.15
N GLY A 448 4.59 -2.47 -31.06
CA GLY A 448 4.11 -1.31 -31.79
C GLY A 448 4.07 -0.08 -30.89
N ARG A 449 3.43 1.01 -31.32
CA ARG A 449 3.38 2.27 -30.55
C ARG A 449 2.42 2.22 -29.34
N ALA A 450 1.48 1.30 -29.35
CA ALA A 450 0.39 1.25 -28.39
C ALA A 450 0.30 -0.05 -27.60
N SER A 451 1.26 -0.97 -27.80
CA SER A 451 1.23 -2.29 -27.17
C SER A 451 2.60 -2.65 -26.62
N VAL A 452 2.62 -3.23 -25.43
CA VAL A 452 3.85 -3.75 -24.82
C VAL A 452 3.56 -5.11 -24.16
N LEU A 453 4.51 -6.03 -24.30
CA LEU A 453 4.55 -7.27 -23.55
C LEU A 453 5.69 -7.16 -22.53
N ARG A 454 5.38 -7.36 -21.25
CA ARG A 454 6.35 -7.37 -20.15
C ARG A 454 6.50 -8.78 -19.63
N VAL A 455 7.72 -9.17 -19.28
CA VAL A 455 8.01 -10.42 -18.61
C VAL A 455 9.01 -10.14 -17.51
N GLY A 456 8.74 -10.65 -16.33
CA GLY A 456 9.62 -10.50 -15.17
C GLY A 456 9.83 -11.81 -14.44
N TRP A 457 11.05 -12.00 -13.98
CA TRP A 457 11.45 -13.09 -13.10
C TRP A 457 12.41 -12.58 -12.03
N GLY A 458 12.31 -13.13 -10.84
CA GLY A 458 13.28 -12.83 -9.79
C GLY A 458 13.09 -13.64 -8.52
N TRP A 459 14.13 -13.63 -7.70
CA TRP A 459 14.10 -14.04 -6.31
C TRP A 459 14.00 -12.83 -5.41
N TYR A 460 13.22 -12.97 -4.34
CA TYR A 460 12.95 -11.94 -3.36
C TYR A 460 13.03 -12.56 -1.98
N HIS A 461 13.87 -12.00 -1.11
CA HIS A 461 14.02 -12.47 0.26
C HIS A 461 13.39 -11.47 1.22
N GLN A 462 12.89 -11.97 2.33
CA GLN A 462 12.40 -11.18 3.45
C GLN A 462 12.90 -11.79 4.74
N SER A 463 13.68 -11.01 5.49
CA SER A 463 14.19 -11.39 6.80
C SER A 463 13.10 -11.39 7.86
N HIS A 464 13.33 -12.04 8.98
CA HIS A 464 12.56 -11.89 10.20
C HIS A 464 13.21 -10.77 11.03
N ARG A 465 12.58 -9.61 11.05
CA ARG A 465 13.14 -8.41 11.65
C ARG A 465 13.02 -8.40 13.17
N ALA A 466 13.88 -7.67 13.84
CA ALA A 466 13.98 -7.60 15.31
C ALA A 466 12.65 -7.24 16.01
N TYR A 467 11.74 -6.52 15.34
CA TYR A 467 10.45 -6.06 15.88
C TYR A 467 9.23 -6.91 15.46
N GLU A 468 9.44 -8.03 14.75
CA GLU A 468 8.36 -8.87 14.20
C GLU A 468 8.08 -10.14 15.02
N LEU A 469 8.56 -10.26 16.25
CA LEU A 469 8.26 -11.40 17.11
C LEU A 469 6.76 -11.44 17.47
N LEU A 470 6.17 -12.63 17.36
CA LEU A 470 4.76 -12.89 17.72
C LEU A 470 4.69 -13.27 19.22
N VAL A 471 5.03 -12.29 20.07
CA VAL A 471 5.11 -12.51 21.52
C VAL A 471 3.74 -12.80 22.16
N GLU A 472 2.66 -12.30 21.55
CA GLU A 472 1.28 -12.60 21.91
C GLU A 472 0.95 -14.10 21.83
N ASP A 473 1.67 -14.82 20.98
CA ASP A 473 1.57 -16.27 20.82
C ASP A 473 2.68 -17.03 21.59
N GLY A 474 3.57 -16.30 22.27
CA GLY A 474 4.70 -16.87 23.01
C GLY A 474 5.89 -17.26 22.11
N ASP A 475 5.96 -16.78 20.87
CA ASP A 475 7.09 -17.05 19.97
C ASP A 475 8.23 -16.05 20.26
N THR A 476 9.43 -16.61 20.48
CA THR A 476 10.67 -15.86 20.72
C THR A 476 11.74 -16.19 19.68
N THR A 477 11.38 -16.90 18.63
CA THR A 477 12.32 -17.44 17.66
C THR A 477 12.43 -16.55 16.45
N PHE A 478 13.64 -16.12 16.11
CA PHE A 478 13.93 -15.51 14.83
C PHE A 478 14.22 -16.58 13.79
N TYR A 479 13.47 -16.55 12.71
CA TYR A 479 13.57 -17.49 11.60
C TYR A 479 14.48 -16.91 10.51
N ARG A 480 15.11 -17.80 9.73
CA ARG A 480 15.85 -17.39 8.54
C ARG A 480 14.94 -16.76 7.49
N ALA A 481 15.54 -15.98 6.62
CA ALA A 481 14.82 -15.29 5.57
C ALA A 481 13.96 -16.25 4.72
N GLU A 482 12.73 -15.81 4.47
CA GLU A 482 11.83 -16.43 3.51
C GLU A 482 12.26 -16.05 2.10
N ARG A 483 12.06 -16.94 1.13
CA ARG A 483 12.35 -16.66 -0.28
C ARG A 483 11.12 -16.85 -1.15
N SER A 484 10.79 -15.84 -1.92
CA SER A 484 9.75 -15.89 -2.95
C SER A 484 10.39 -15.87 -4.35
N GLU A 485 9.98 -16.76 -5.22
CA GLU A 485 10.30 -16.73 -6.65
C GLU A 485 9.08 -16.26 -7.43
N HIS A 486 9.22 -15.19 -8.20
CA HIS A 486 8.15 -14.61 -9.03
C HIS A 486 8.40 -14.84 -10.51
N TRP A 487 7.33 -15.16 -11.23
CA TRP A 487 7.22 -15.10 -12.68
C TRP A 487 5.98 -14.30 -13.02
N VAL A 488 6.14 -13.27 -13.83
CA VAL A 488 5.06 -12.37 -14.23
C VAL A 488 5.13 -12.18 -15.74
N ALA A 489 3.98 -12.22 -16.41
CA ALA A 489 3.86 -11.81 -17.80
C ALA A 489 2.63 -10.94 -17.97
N ALA A 490 2.81 -9.71 -18.48
CA ALA A 490 1.75 -8.73 -18.67
C ALA A 490 1.72 -8.24 -20.12
N PHE A 491 0.53 -8.15 -20.68
CA PHE A 491 0.26 -7.52 -21.97
C PHE A 491 -0.56 -6.27 -21.76
N GLU A 492 -0.09 -5.14 -22.28
CA GLU A 492 -0.74 -3.84 -22.19
C GLU A 492 -1.03 -3.30 -23.59
N GLN A 493 -2.23 -2.75 -23.76
CA GLN A 493 -2.70 -2.16 -25.01
C GLN A 493 -3.40 -0.84 -24.74
N LEU A 494 -2.95 0.25 -25.36
CA LEU A 494 -3.71 1.47 -25.50
C LEU A 494 -4.52 1.44 -26.81
N PHE A 495 -5.73 1.95 -26.74
CA PHE A 495 -6.60 2.06 -27.89
C PHE A 495 -6.71 3.52 -28.32
N ASP A 496 -6.53 3.76 -29.64
CA ASP A 496 -6.57 5.11 -30.20
C ASP A 496 -8.01 5.70 -30.04
N ARG A 497 -8.06 7.00 -29.69
CA ARG A 497 -9.29 7.75 -29.43
C ARG A 497 -10.08 8.09 -30.72
N GLY A 498 -10.15 7.17 -31.69
CA GLY A 498 -11.07 7.29 -32.83
C GLY A 498 -12.53 7.33 -32.37
N ASN A 499 -13.43 7.87 -33.18
CA ASN A 499 -14.84 8.25 -32.91
C ASN A 499 -15.77 7.24 -32.17
N ALA A 500 -15.27 6.13 -31.63
CA ALA A 500 -16.00 5.12 -30.86
C ALA A 500 -15.29 4.68 -29.57
N GLY A 501 -14.24 5.38 -29.12
CA GLY A 501 -13.33 4.94 -28.07
C GLY A 501 -13.84 5.09 -26.64
N TRP A 502 -14.85 4.32 -26.27
CA TRP A 502 -15.23 4.15 -24.86
C TRP A 502 -14.21 3.30 -24.09
N LEU A 503 -13.42 2.45 -24.76
CA LEU A 503 -12.29 1.68 -24.22
C LEU A 503 -10.99 2.39 -24.60
N THR A 504 -10.18 2.77 -23.63
CA THR A 504 -8.92 3.50 -23.83
C THR A 504 -7.68 2.68 -23.49
N GLY A 505 -7.81 1.65 -22.66
CA GLY A 505 -6.71 0.79 -22.29
C GLY A 505 -7.16 -0.59 -21.79
N MET A 506 -6.27 -1.55 -21.97
CA MET A 506 -6.42 -2.92 -21.48
C MET A 506 -5.05 -3.40 -20.95
N ARG A 507 -5.07 -4.10 -19.83
CA ARG A 507 -3.93 -4.87 -19.31
C ARG A 507 -4.41 -6.26 -18.95
N ALA A 508 -3.71 -7.27 -19.42
CA ALA A 508 -3.89 -8.66 -19.03
C ALA A 508 -2.58 -9.17 -18.46
N GLU A 509 -2.63 -9.82 -17.30
CA GLU A 509 -1.46 -10.29 -16.59
C GLU A 509 -1.66 -11.70 -16.08
N VAL A 510 -0.62 -12.51 -16.11
CA VAL A 510 -0.55 -13.81 -15.44
C VAL A 510 0.69 -13.86 -14.57
N TYR A 511 0.56 -14.49 -13.41
CA TYR A 511 1.67 -14.62 -12.48
C TYR A 511 1.68 -15.96 -11.77
N THR A 512 2.87 -16.36 -11.34
CA THR A 512 3.10 -17.42 -10.36
C THR A 512 4.12 -16.95 -9.33
N ARG A 513 3.85 -17.24 -8.08
CA ARG A 513 4.69 -16.98 -6.94
C ARG A 513 4.89 -18.25 -6.14
N ARG A 514 6.13 -18.56 -5.77
CA ARG A 514 6.48 -19.74 -4.97
C ARG A 514 7.33 -19.32 -3.78
N VAL A 515 6.83 -19.59 -2.58
CA VAL A 515 7.51 -19.27 -1.33
C VAL A 515 8.20 -20.51 -0.79
N ARG A 516 9.47 -20.36 -0.42
CA ARG A 516 10.29 -21.38 0.27
C ARG A 516 10.66 -20.86 1.65
N ASN A 517 10.80 -21.77 2.59
CA ASN A 517 11.07 -21.50 3.99
C ASN A 517 10.07 -20.48 4.60
N PRO A 518 8.74 -20.63 4.39
CA PRO A 518 7.79 -19.70 4.98
C PRO A 518 7.89 -19.78 6.51
N ARG A 519 7.83 -18.63 7.16
CA ARG A 519 7.84 -18.54 8.64
C ARG A 519 6.56 -19.18 9.20
N PRO A 520 6.63 -19.84 10.37
CA PRO A 520 5.46 -20.13 11.16
C PRO A 520 4.67 -18.85 11.42
N ARG A 521 3.36 -18.99 11.52
CA ARG A 521 2.44 -17.91 11.84
C ARG A 521 1.27 -18.43 12.64
N TYR A 522 0.53 -17.54 13.26
CA TYR A 522 -0.65 -17.88 14.03
C TYR A 522 -1.89 -17.31 13.33
N GLU A 523 -2.96 -18.08 13.25
CA GLU A 523 -4.19 -17.69 12.58
C GLU A 523 -5.40 -18.26 13.35
N SER A 524 -6.48 -17.48 13.50
CA SER A 524 -7.77 -18.02 13.91
C SER A 524 -8.32 -18.96 12.83
N LEU A 525 -8.97 -20.03 13.27
CA LEU A 525 -9.60 -21.00 12.38
C LEU A 525 -10.92 -20.50 11.78
N PHE A 526 -11.55 -19.51 12.42
CA PHE A 526 -12.92 -19.10 12.13
C PHE A 526 -13.05 -17.61 11.84
N GLU A 527 -12.22 -16.78 12.47
CA GLU A 527 -12.28 -15.33 12.40
C GLU A 527 -11.06 -14.75 11.70
N PRO A 528 -11.24 -13.93 10.66
CA PRO A 528 -10.12 -13.29 9.96
C PRO A 528 -9.63 -12.01 10.67
N PHE A 529 -10.36 -11.55 11.71
CA PHE A 529 -10.05 -10.35 12.49
C PHE A 529 -10.04 -10.67 13.98
N GLU A 530 -8.95 -10.38 14.64
CA GLU A 530 -8.72 -10.61 16.06
C GLU A 530 -8.30 -9.28 16.70
N ARG A 531 -9.12 -8.75 17.62
CA ARG A 531 -8.77 -7.56 18.41
C ARG A 531 -7.70 -7.91 19.43
N PHE A 532 -7.86 -9.05 20.10
CA PHE A 532 -6.95 -9.58 21.10
C PHE A 532 -6.47 -10.96 20.69
N PRO A 533 -5.31 -11.09 20.01
CA PRO A 533 -4.76 -12.40 19.67
C PRO A 533 -4.55 -13.30 20.86
N GLU A 534 -4.29 -12.73 22.03
CA GLU A 534 -4.10 -13.43 23.31
C GLU A 534 -5.37 -14.15 23.77
N GLY A 535 -6.52 -13.52 23.59
CA GLY A 535 -7.84 -14.03 23.99
C GLY A 535 -8.52 -14.94 22.98
N GLU A 536 -7.93 -15.14 21.80
CA GLU A 536 -8.56 -15.89 20.71
C GLU A 536 -8.53 -17.40 20.97
N LEU A 537 -9.71 -18.02 21.19
CA LEU A 537 -9.85 -19.44 21.57
C LEU A 537 -9.41 -20.41 20.47
N ALA A 538 -9.60 -20.04 19.22
CA ALA A 538 -9.36 -20.91 18.06
C ALA A 538 -8.11 -20.52 17.26
N ARG A 539 -7.20 -19.77 17.86
CA ARG A 539 -5.94 -19.35 17.26
C ARG A 539 -4.92 -20.48 17.30
N VAL A 540 -4.41 -20.86 16.16
CA VAL A 540 -3.49 -22.01 16.03
C VAL A 540 -2.25 -21.66 15.25
N ARG A 541 -1.14 -22.30 15.61
CA ARG A 541 0.13 -22.20 14.88
C ARG A 541 0.06 -22.93 13.54
N VAL A 542 0.54 -22.30 12.50
CA VAL A 542 0.61 -22.82 11.14
C VAL A 542 2.06 -22.85 10.69
N GLU A 543 2.56 -24.03 10.33
CA GLU A 543 3.93 -24.25 9.87
C GLU A 543 3.90 -24.80 8.43
N PRO A 544 3.93 -23.94 7.41
CA PRO A 544 3.93 -24.42 6.04
C PRO A 544 5.31 -24.90 5.60
N ASP A 545 5.35 -26.00 4.84
CA ASP A 545 6.56 -26.47 4.15
C ASP A 545 6.96 -25.54 2.98
N SER A 546 5.96 -24.97 2.31
CA SER A 546 6.10 -24.03 1.19
C SER A 546 4.77 -23.32 0.92
N GLY A 547 4.81 -22.21 0.17
CA GLY A 547 3.64 -21.49 -0.30
C GLY A 547 3.61 -21.33 -1.82
N ARG A 548 2.41 -21.21 -2.39
CA ARG A 548 2.19 -20.97 -3.81
C ARG A 548 1.03 -20.02 -4.04
N ALA A 549 1.19 -19.08 -4.98
CA ALA A 549 0.10 -18.27 -5.48
C ALA A 549 0.19 -18.18 -7.01
N ASP A 550 -0.90 -18.52 -7.69
CA ASP A 550 -1.03 -18.42 -9.15
C ASP A 550 -2.24 -17.55 -9.47
N GLY A 551 -2.14 -16.71 -10.50
CA GLY A 551 -3.27 -15.88 -10.87
C GLY A 551 -3.23 -15.33 -12.28
N ALA A 552 -4.39 -14.84 -12.69
CA ALA A 552 -4.60 -14.10 -13.93
C ALA A 552 -5.47 -12.88 -13.65
N GLU A 553 -5.07 -11.74 -14.17
CA GLU A 553 -5.71 -10.45 -13.95
C GLU A 553 -6.05 -9.80 -15.29
N LEU A 554 -7.21 -9.16 -15.38
CA LEU A 554 -7.63 -8.36 -16.51
C LEU A 554 -8.12 -7.01 -16.02
N SER A 555 -7.53 -5.94 -16.53
CA SER A 555 -7.92 -4.56 -16.28
C SER A 555 -8.34 -3.90 -17.58
N LEU A 556 -9.50 -3.25 -17.57
CA LEU A 556 -10.03 -2.47 -18.67
C LEU A 556 -10.31 -1.06 -18.17
N GLN A 557 -9.92 -0.07 -18.94
CA GLN A 557 -10.25 1.32 -18.64
C GLN A 557 -10.83 2.02 -19.85
N GLY A 558 -11.68 3.00 -19.60
CA GLY A 558 -12.29 3.74 -20.68
C GLY A 558 -12.77 5.12 -20.27
N ARG A 559 -12.95 5.95 -21.31
CA ARG A 559 -13.42 7.32 -21.17
C ARG A 559 -14.40 7.64 -22.28
N ALA A 560 -15.54 8.24 -21.95
CA ALA A 560 -16.55 8.59 -22.93
C ALA A 560 -17.06 10.03 -22.76
N GLY A 561 -17.14 10.76 -23.88
CA GLY A 561 -17.72 12.11 -23.96
C GLY A 561 -17.08 13.15 -23.03
N GLY A 562 -15.87 12.92 -22.54
CA GLY A 562 -15.17 13.78 -21.58
C GLY A 562 -15.85 13.89 -20.19
N ARG A 563 -16.88 13.08 -19.93
CA ARG A 563 -17.67 13.10 -18.69
C ARG A 563 -17.69 11.80 -17.93
N LEU A 564 -17.51 10.68 -18.61
CA LEU A 564 -17.54 9.34 -18.05
C LEU A 564 -16.12 8.78 -18.09
N ASP A 565 -15.59 8.46 -16.92
CA ASP A 565 -14.37 7.66 -16.74
C ASP A 565 -14.80 6.35 -16.06
N TRP A 566 -14.34 5.21 -16.53
CA TRP A 566 -14.67 3.93 -15.93
C TRP A 566 -13.48 2.98 -15.95
N TRP A 567 -13.51 2.04 -15.00
CA TRP A 567 -12.48 1.05 -14.81
C TRP A 567 -13.09 -0.26 -14.31
N ILE A 568 -12.66 -1.36 -14.88
CA ILE A 568 -13.11 -2.71 -14.54
C ILE A 568 -11.89 -3.58 -14.35
N ASN A 569 -11.82 -4.26 -13.22
CA ASN A 569 -10.83 -5.28 -12.93
C ASN A 569 -11.51 -6.60 -12.66
N TYR A 570 -10.90 -7.65 -13.17
CA TYR A 570 -11.23 -9.02 -12.83
C TYR A 570 -9.94 -9.78 -12.52
N GLY A 571 -9.94 -10.54 -11.44
CA GLY A 571 -8.85 -11.41 -11.02
C GLY A 571 -9.33 -12.82 -10.75
N TYR A 572 -8.54 -13.78 -11.18
CA TYR A 572 -8.60 -15.16 -10.73
C TYR A 572 -7.30 -15.47 -10.00
N ALA A 573 -7.36 -16.00 -8.77
CA ALA A 573 -6.20 -16.36 -7.99
C ALA A 573 -6.43 -17.66 -7.23
N SER A 574 -5.35 -18.40 -6.99
CA SER A 574 -5.29 -19.54 -6.09
C SER A 574 -4.08 -19.36 -5.19
N THR A 575 -4.32 -19.29 -3.88
CA THR A 575 -3.25 -19.12 -2.89
C THR A 575 -3.32 -20.26 -1.89
N GLU A 576 -2.26 -21.05 -1.83
CA GLU A 576 -2.21 -22.28 -1.06
C GLU A 576 -0.87 -22.41 -0.34
N ASP A 577 -0.90 -22.99 0.85
CA ASP A 577 0.27 -23.47 1.56
C ASP A 577 0.31 -24.98 1.55
N ARG A 578 1.51 -25.52 1.49
CA ARG A 578 1.74 -26.95 1.69
C ARG A 578 2.01 -27.20 3.16
N ILE A 579 1.08 -27.93 3.82
CA ILE A 579 1.13 -28.24 5.25
C ILE A 579 0.97 -29.75 5.37
N ASP A 580 1.90 -30.43 6.03
CA ASP A 580 1.91 -31.88 6.20
C ASP A 580 1.72 -32.64 4.87
N GLY A 581 2.35 -32.13 3.81
CA GLY A 581 2.28 -32.73 2.48
C GLY A 581 0.95 -32.54 1.74
N ARG A 582 0.06 -31.67 2.21
CA ARG A 582 -1.24 -31.31 1.59
C ARG A 582 -1.26 -29.87 1.19
N ASP A 583 -1.93 -29.55 0.09
CA ASP A 583 -2.16 -28.19 -0.33
C ASP A 583 -3.42 -27.65 0.37
N VAL A 584 -3.27 -26.59 1.15
CA VAL A 584 -4.30 -25.97 2.00
C VAL A 584 -4.48 -24.52 1.55
N PRO A 585 -5.71 -24.08 1.19
CA PRO A 585 -5.95 -22.68 0.86
C PRO A 585 -5.58 -21.76 2.03
N ARG A 586 -4.94 -20.61 1.76
CA ARG A 586 -4.74 -19.57 2.78
C ARG A 586 -6.06 -18.95 3.18
N ALA A 587 -6.18 -18.48 4.42
CA ALA A 587 -7.39 -17.84 4.95
C ALA A 587 -7.86 -16.63 4.11
N ILE A 588 -6.94 -16.00 3.39
CA ILE A 588 -7.17 -14.84 2.51
C ILE A 588 -7.36 -15.20 1.03
N ASP A 589 -7.47 -16.49 0.67
CA ASP A 589 -7.62 -16.91 -0.73
C ASP A 589 -8.96 -16.43 -1.32
N GLN A 590 -8.88 -15.59 -2.34
CA GLN A 590 -10.02 -15.09 -3.12
C GLN A 590 -9.93 -15.63 -4.54
N ARG A 591 -10.68 -16.69 -4.84
CA ARG A 591 -10.64 -17.35 -6.17
C ARG A 591 -11.05 -16.42 -7.31
N HIS A 592 -12.06 -15.59 -7.10
CA HIS A 592 -12.53 -14.62 -8.07
C HIS A 592 -12.70 -13.27 -7.39
N THR A 593 -12.16 -12.24 -8.00
CA THR A 593 -12.34 -10.85 -7.60
C THR A 593 -12.84 -10.04 -8.80
N ALA A 594 -13.74 -9.08 -8.57
CA ALA A 594 -14.16 -8.15 -9.59
C ALA A 594 -14.40 -6.78 -8.97
N ASN A 595 -13.81 -5.75 -9.57
CA ASN A 595 -13.99 -4.37 -9.15
C ASN A 595 -14.44 -3.53 -10.34
N ILE A 596 -15.46 -2.70 -10.15
CA ILE A 596 -15.98 -1.78 -11.17
C ILE A 596 -16.02 -0.39 -10.54
N ASP A 597 -15.32 0.54 -11.13
CA ASP A 597 -15.34 1.96 -10.76
C ASP A 597 -15.87 2.78 -11.93
N VAL A 598 -16.83 3.65 -11.65
CA VAL A 598 -17.44 4.54 -12.63
C VAL A 598 -17.53 5.94 -12.07
N ASN A 599 -16.83 6.87 -12.69
CA ASN A 599 -16.90 8.28 -12.37
C ASN A 599 -17.64 9.06 -13.46
N TYR A 600 -18.68 9.79 -13.08
CA TYR A 600 -19.46 10.62 -13.98
C TYR A 600 -19.51 12.07 -13.58
N ARG A 601 -19.07 12.97 -14.48
CA ARG A 601 -19.13 14.43 -14.28
C ARG A 601 -20.48 14.96 -14.75
N LEU A 602 -21.34 15.29 -13.78
CA LEU A 602 -22.65 15.87 -14.04
C LEU A 602 -22.53 17.41 -14.13
N GLY A 603 -22.42 17.90 -15.37
CA GLY A 603 -22.17 19.33 -15.63
C GLY A 603 -20.73 19.74 -15.30
N ARG A 604 -20.55 20.96 -14.75
CA ARG A 604 -19.24 21.54 -14.45
C ARG A 604 -18.78 21.35 -13.01
N ASN A 605 -19.72 21.09 -12.10
CA ASN A 605 -19.50 21.24 -10.67
C ASN A 605 -19.81 20.00 -9.85
N TRP A 606 -20.40 18.98 -10.42
CA TRP A 606 -20.75 17.74 -9.72
C TRP A 606 -19.96 16.57 -10.28
N ASP A 607 -19.44 15.77 -9.37
CA ASP A 607 -18.82 14.47 -9.66
C ASP A 607 -19.58 13.40 -8.87
N VAL A 608 -19.92 12.29 -9.55
CA VAL A 608 -20.55 11.11 -8.96
C VAL A 608 -19.64 9.93 -9.26
N ASN A 609 -19.18 9.26 -8.22
CA ASN A 609 -18.40 8.04 -8.34
C ASN A 609 -19.17 6.87 -7.73
N LEU A 610 -19.13 5.72 -8.40
CA LEU A 610 -19.69 4.44 -7.96
C LEU A 610 -18.59 3.39 -8.05
N ALA A 611 -18.30 2.72 -6.93
CA ALA A 611 -17.34 1.63 -6.86
C ALA A 611 -18.04 0.35 -6.38
N TRP A 612 -18.08 -0.67 -7.22
CA TRP A 612 -18.61 -1.98 -6.87
C TRP A 612 -17.50 -3.00 -6.74
N ARG A 613 -17.54 -3.79 -5.66
CA ARG A 613 -16.58 -4.84 -5.36
C ARG A 613 -17.29 -6.18 -5.22
N PHE A 614 -16.62 -7.22 -5.68
CA PHE A 614 -17.03 -8.61 -5.48
C PHE A 614 -15.80 -9.48 -5.25
N HIS A 615 -15.91 -10.43 -4.34
CA HIS A 615 -15.00 -11.56 -4.25
C HIS A 615 -15.71 -12.83 -3.76
N THR A 616 -15.16 -13.99 -4.12
CA THR A 616 -15.57 -15.26 -3.52
C THR A 616 -15.26 -15.28 -2.04
N GLY A 617 -16.11 -15.94 -1.24
CA GLY A 617 -15.94 -16.03 0.20
C GLY A 617 -14.57 -16.56 0.61
N TRP A 618 -14.04 -16.04 1.69
CA TRP A 618 -12.79 -16.51 2.28
C TRP A 618 -12.92 -17.95 2.79
N PRO A 619 -11.81 -18.72 2.76
CA PRO A 619 -11.76 -20.03 3.38
C PRO A 619 -12.00 -19.96 4.89
N THR A 620 -12.63 -20.99 5.42
CA THR A 620 -12.83 -21.23 6.85
C THR A 620 -12.75 -22.71 7.13
N THR A 621 -12.57 -23.09 8.40
CA THR A 621 -12.44 -24.48 8.82
C THR A 621 -13.80 -25.00 9.28
N ALA A 622 -14.21 -26.17 8.78
CA ALA A 622 -15.38 -26.84 9.28
C ALA A 622 -15.14 -27.32 10.72
N VAL A 623 -16.12 -27.15 11.59
CA VAL A 623 -16.07 -27.65 12.97
C VAL A 623 -17.41 -28.29 13.32
N SER A 624 -17.36 -29.36 14.11
CA SER A 624 -18.49 -30.02 14.72
C SER A 624 -18.17 -30.33 16.19
N ALA A 625 -19.16 -30.71 16.98
CA ALA A 625 -18.94 -31.18 18.33
C ALA A 625 -19.31 -32.67 18.44
N GLU A 626 -18.53 -33.42 19.21
CA GLU A 626 -18.82 -34.81 19.60
C GLU A 626 -18.91 -34.88 21.11
N GLU A 627 -19.90 -35.63 21.61
CA GLU A 627 -20.01 -35.92 23.04
C GLU A 627 -19.00 -37.01 23.41
N ARG A 628 -18.10 -36.73 24.36
CA ARG A 628 -17.13 -37.66 24.92
C ARG A 628 -17.16 -37.56 26.43
N ASP A 629 -17.43 -38.68 27.08
CA ASP A 629 -17.51 -38.78 28.56
C ASP A 629 -18.52 -37.80 29.20
N GLY A 630 -19.56 -37.38 28.46
CA GLY A 630 -20.59 -36.46 28.92
C GLY A 630 -20.29 -34.98 28.66
N GLU A 631 -19.19 -34.66 28.01
CA GLU A 631 -18.81 -33.31 27.59
C GLU A 631 -18.72 -33.20 26.06
N PHE A 632 -19.10 -32.06 25.51
CA PHE A 632 -18.92 -31.78 24.08
C PHE A 632 -17.51 -31.29 23.82
N VAL A 633 -16.81 -31.92 22.87
CA VAL A 633 -15.48 -31.53 22.42
C VAL A 633 -15.50 -31.14 20.95
N PRO A 634 -14.70 -30.13 20.52
CA PRO A 634 -14.62 -29.72 19.11
C PRO A 634 -13.95 -30.79 18.26
N VAL A 635 -14.52 -31.05 17.10
CA VAL A 635 -13.95 -31.89 16.05
C VAL A 635 -13.77 -31.05 14.80
N LEU A 636 -12.51 -30.73 14.47
CA LEU A 636 -12.16 -29.96 13.30
C LEU A 636 -12.21 -30.80 12.02
N GLY A 637 -12.78 -30.25 10.98
CA GLY A 637 -12.61 -30.73 9.61
C GLY A 637 -11.21 -30.42 9.05
N GLN A 638 -11.06 -30.54 7.74
CA GLN A 638 -9.82 -30.09 7.10
C GLN A 638 -9.72 -28.57 7.18
N ARG A 639 -8.52 -28.07 7.47
CA ARG A 639 -8.26 -26.62 7.53
C ARG A 639 -8.67 -25.95 6.23
N ASN A 640 -9.38 -24.85 6.34
CA ASN A 640 -9.78 -24.00 5.23
C ASN A 640 -10.50 -24.73 4.08
N SER A 641 -11.21 -25.83 4.40
CA SER A 641 -11.95 -26.63 3.41
C SER A 641 -13.30 -26.05 3.03
N ASP A 642 -13.89 -25.23 3.89
CA ASP A 642 -15.14 -24.53 3.66
C ASP A 642 -14.87 -23.07 3.23
N ARG A 643 -15.92 -22.37 2.80
CA ARG A 643 -15.86 -20.95 2.46
C ARG A 643 -17.04 -20.19 3.02
N LEU A 644 -16.78 -18.97 3.45
CA LEU A 644 -17.80 -17.99 3.77
C LEU A 644 -18.63 -17.66 2.51
N PRO A 645 -19.85 -17.12 2.65
CA PRO A 645 -20.63 -16.63 1.52
C PRO A 645 -19.89 -15.57 0.69
N ASN A 646 -20.17 -15.53 -0.61
CA ASN A 646 -19.59 -14.53 -1.50
C ASN A 646 -19.89 -13.12 -1.01
N TYR A 647 -18.85 -12.29 -1.06
CA TYR A 647 -18.87 -10.89 -0.69
C TYR A 647 -19.19 -10.01 -1.89
N HIS A 648 -20.02 -8.97 -1.71
CA HIS A 648 -20.10 -7.85 -2.64
C HIS A 648 -20.64 -6.58 -1.96
N ARG A 649 -20.18 -5.42 -2.45
CA ARG A 649 -20.53 -4.11 -1.90
C ARG A 649 -20.56 -3.06 -3.01
N LEU A 650 -21.46 -2.11 -2.90
CA LEU A 650 -21.49 -0.90 -3.73
C LEU A 650 -21.22 0.32 -2.84
N ASP A 651 -20.22 1.09 -3.19
CA ASP A 651 -19.89 2.36 -2.54
C ASP A 651 -20.19 3.49 -3.53
N ALA A 652 -20.61 4.63 -2.99
CA ALA A 652 -20.96 5.80 -3.79
C ALA A 652 -20.38 7.05 -3.16
N ARG A 653 -19.83 7.93 -3.99
CA ARG A 653 -19.42 9.30 -3.60
C ARG A 653 -20.06 10.31 -4.51
N VAL A 654 -20.64 11.35 -3.90
CA VAL A 654 -21.14 12.52 -4.62
C VAL A 654 -20.41 13.73 -4.11
N SER A 655 -19.79 14.47 -4.98
CA SER A 655 -19.10 15.70 -4.63
C SER A 655 -19.57 16.88 -5.46
N ARG A 656 -19.62 18.05 -4.84
CA ARG A 656 -19.94 19.32 -5.48
C ARG A 656 -18.86 20.32 -5.25
N ARG A 657 -18.46 21.02 -6.32
CA ARG A 657 -17.37 21.97 -6.36
C ARG A 657 -17.92 23.37 -6.62
N TRP A 658 -17.50 24.35 -5.81
CA TRP A 658 -17.78 25.78 -6.03
C TRP A 658 -16.45 26.50 -6.21
N GLN A 659 -16.30 27.19 -7.33
CA GLN A 659 -15.13 27.99 -7.61
C GLN A 659 -15.43 29.46 -7.29
N PHE A 660 -14.71 30.02 -6.33
CA PHE A 660 -14.71 31.45 -6.02
C PHE A 660 -13.46 32.10 -6.61
N ARG A 661 -13.39 33.43 -6.52
CA ARG A 661 -12.29 34.17 -7.13
C ARG A 661 -10.90 33.77 -6.60
N ARG A 662 -10.79 33.41 -5.33
CA ARG A 662 -9.52 33.06 -4.66
C ARG A 662 -9.56 31.74 -3.89
N SER A 663 -10.68 31.08 -3.90
CA SER A 663 -10.85 29.83 -3.15
C SER A 663 -11.73 28.84 -3.89
N ARG A 664 -11.61 27.59 -3.51
CA ARG A 664 -12.42 26.47 -4.01
C ARG A 664 -12.99 25.73 -2.82
N LEU A 665 -14.31 25.60 -2.78
CA LEU A 665 -15.00 24.77 -1.79
C LEU A 665 -15.47 23.49 -2.46
N ILE A 666 -15.23 22.36 -1.80
CA ILE A 666 -15.72 21.05 -2.20
C ILE A 666 -16.54 20.50 -1.04
N ALA A 667 -17.78 20.11 -1.28
CA ALA A 667 -18.57 19.30 -0.36
C ALA A 667 -18.72 17.90 -0.93
N PHE A 668 -18.69 16.90 -0.07
CA PHE A 668 -18.86 15.50 -0.50
C PHE A 668 -19.71 14.72 0.50
N VAL A 669 -20.36 13.70 -0.01
CA VAL A 669 -21.04 12.65 0.75
C VAL A 669 -20.57 11.32 0.19
N ASP A 670 -20.10 10.45 1.08
CA ASP A 670 -19.74 9.06 0.81
C ASP A 670 -20.76 8.15 1.46
N VAL A 671 -21.15 7.11 0.75
CA VAL A 671 -21.97 6.03 1.25
C VAL A 671 -21.28 4.72 0.93
N GLN A 672 -20.84 4.03 1.96
CA GLN A 672 -20.34 2.66 1.82
C GLN A 672 -21.49 1.67 1.94
N ASN A 673 -21.41 0.58 1.18
CA ASN A 673 -22.42 -0.48 1.19
C ASN A 673 -23.85 0.04 0.94
N ALA A 674 -24.03 0.82 -0.13
CA ALA A 674 -25.24 1.59 -0.41
C ALA A 674 -26.53 0.74 -0.47
N TYR A 675 -26.44 -0.58 -0.69
CA TYR A 675 -27.60 -1.47 -0.63
C TYR A 675 -27.67 -2.30 0.68
N ASN A 676 -26.89 -1.91 1.70
CA ASN A 676 -26.96 -2.45 3.07
C ASN A 676 -26.84 -3.98 3.15
N ARG A 677 -25.93 -4.58 2.36
CA ARG A 677 -25.68 -6.01 2.45
C ARG A 677 -24.83 -6.33 3.68
N ARG A 678 -25.29 -7.24 4.51
CA ARG A 678 -24.51 -7.76 5.63
C ARG A 678 -23.64 -8.91 5.14
N ASN A 679 -22.45 -8.59 4.65
CA ASN A 679 -21.45 -9.56 4.23
C ASN A 679 -20.90 -10.33 5.43
N ALA A 680 -20.61 -11.62 5.24
CA ALA A 680 -19.99 -12.43 6.30
C ALA A 680 -18.55 -11.94 6.55
N ALA A 681 -18.19 -11.79 7.83
CA ALA A 681 -16.86 -11.46 8.31
C ALA A 681 -16.13 -12.73 8.76
N GLY A 682 -16.76 -13.57 9.56
CA GLY A 682 -16.23 -14.77 10.15
C GLY A 682 -17.32 -15.70 10.64
N GLN A 683 -16.94 -16.66 11.46
CA GLN A 683 -17.84 -17.54 12.19
C GLN A 683 -17.46 -17.47 13.67
N ASP A 684 -18.36 -16.96 14.48
CA ASP A 684 -18.32 -17.12 15.93
C ASP A 684 -18.79 -18.54 16.27
N VAL A 685 -17.97 -19.28 17.00
CA VAL A 685 -18.17 -20.69 17.32
C VAL A 685 -18.12 -20.89 18.83
N GLU A 686 -19.24 -21.31 19.38
CA GLU A 686 -19.35 -21.66 20.79
C GLU A 686 -19.64 -23.16 20.96
N ILE A 687 -19.11 -23.78 22.00
CA ILE A 687 -19.44 -25.14 22.39
C ILE A 687 -20.16 -25.07 23.73
N ARG A 688 -21.45 -25.47 23.75
CA ARG A 688 -22.32 -25.43 24.92
C ARG A 688 -22.62 -26.81 25.43
N GLU A 689 -22.68 -26.95 26.74
CA GLU A 689 -22.95 -28.21 27.41
C GLU A 689 -24.32 -28.82 27.05
N ASP A 690 -25.31 -27.99 26.74
CA ASP A 690 -26.71 -28.42 26.50
C ASP A 690 -27.04 -28.70 25.03
N THR A 691 -26.41 -27.98 24.12
CA THR A 691 -26.74 -27.98 22.67
C THR A 691 -25.60 -28.44 21.76
N GLY A 692 -24.44 -28.71 22.33
CA GLY A 692 -23.22 -29.01 21.57
C GLY A 692 -22.65 -27.77 20.91
N ILE A 693 -22.64 -27.69 19.58
CA ILE A 693 -22.04 -26.57 18.84
C ILE A 693 -23.09 -25.54 18.42
N VAL A 694 -22.79 -24.28 18.69
CA VAL A 694 -23.52 -23.12 18.17
C VAL A 694 -22.60 -22.34 17.23
N LYS A 695 -23.08 -22.05 16.02
CA LYS A 695 -22.34 -21.24 15.02
C LYS A 695 -23.17 -20.03 14.68
N LYS A 696 -22.57 -18.87 14.81
CA LYS A 696 -23.14 -17.59 14.42
C LYS A 696 -22.24 -16.96 13.35
N THR A 697 -22.82 -16.56 12.23
CA THR A 697 -22.06 -15.84 11.20
C THR A 697 -21.86 -14.40 11.65
N GLU A 698 -20.63 -14.01 11.87
CA GLU A 698 -20.27 -12.63 12.06
C GLU A 698 -20.38 -11.86 10.74
N ARG A 699 -20.66 -10.58 10.85
CA ARG A 699 -20.97 -9.76 9.68
C ARG A 699 -20.27 -8.42 9.74
N TRP A 700 -19.71 -8.03 8.61
CA TRP A 700 -19.22 -6.68 8.43
C TRP A 700 -20.35 -5.65 8.60
N PRO A 701 -20.00 -4.40 8.95
CA PRO A 701 -20.98 -3.32 9.07
C PRO A 701 -21.86 -3.19 7.82
N GLY A 702 -23.12 -2.79 8.03
CA GLY A 702 -24.06 -2.52 6.96
C GLY A 702 -23.74 -1.20 6.24
N ILE A 703 -24.78 -0.46 5.88
CA ILE A 703 -24.63 0.85 5.26
C ILE A 703 -23.97 1.83 6.24
N PHE A 704 -22.96 2.53 5.75
CA PHE A 704 -22.24 3.56 6.48
C PHE A 704 -22.11 4.82 5.63
N GLY A 705 -22.38 5.99 6.24
CA GLY A 705 -22.30 7.27 5.55
C GLY A 705 -21.24 8.19 6.15
N SER A 706 -20.54 8.92 5.30
CA SER A 706 -19.64 10.00 5.69
C SER A 706 -19.93 11.26 4.86
N ALA A 707 -19.69 12.42 5.42
CA ALA A 707 -19.81 13.68 4.71
C ALA A 707 -18.68 14.62 5.13
N GLY A 708 -18.31 15.53 4.24
CA GLY A 708 -17.25 16.49 4.57
C GLY A 708 -17.22 17.70 3.66
N LEU A 709 -16.42 18.67 4.09
CA LEU A 709 -16.14 19.93 3.40
C LEU A 709 -14.63 20.10 3.26
N SER A 710 -14.18 20.60 2.13
CA SER A 710 -12.80 20.99 1.91
C SER A 710 -12.72 22.36 1.27
N LEU A 711 -12.06 23.30 1.93
CA LEU A 711 -11.83 24.68 1.47
C LEU A 711 -10.35 24.84 1.11
N GLU A 712 -10.07 25.21 -0.13
CA GLU A 712 -8.75 25.50 -0.66
C GLU A 712 -8.65 26.98 -1.03
N PHE A 713 -7.53 27.67 -0.64
CA PHE A 713 -7.33 29.11 -0.88
C PHE A 713 -5.85 29.52 -0.95
#